data_85636b33f2ebe1c7c1ae7be93f516644
#
_entry.id   85636b33f2ebe1c7c1ae7be93f516644
#
_cell.length_a   1.000
_cell.length_b   1.000
_cell.length_c   1.000
_cell.angle_alpha   90.00
_cell.angle_beta   90.00
_cell.angle_gamma   90.00
#
_symmetry.space_group_name_H-M   'P 1'
#
loop_
_entity.id
_entity.type
_entity.pdbx_description
1 polymer ?
#
loop_
_entity_poly.entity_id
_entity_poly.type
_entity_poly.pdbx_seq_one_letter_code
_entity_poly.pdbx_strand_id
1 'polypeptide(L)'
;MSTDTDTSPKAPAKKAADSAAPKGTTRTVASANPGGKAGTSSRSADLPMPIAKKVGWKDLDVRAVDTVRLLAADAVQECGSGHPGTAMSLAPAAYLLYQQVLTHDPSDPTWLGRDRFVLSIGHSSLTQYIQLFLSGYGLELSDLKALRTWGSLTPGHPEVHHTPGVEITTGPLGSGIASAVGMAMAQRRQRGLFDPEAAAGTSPFDHTIWCFASDGDLQEGVSSEGSSLAGHQELGNLNVIYDANQISIEDDTDIAFTEDVGARYRAYGWEVIDVDWRKTGDGNAYVEDVDALYAATQQAKKNTKAPTLIVLHTIIAWPAPTKQDTGASHGSALGADEVAATKELLGFDPKKNFAVEKSVLDHTREVKKRGKAARKDWDKKFAAWRKAHPERATMLDRIVDGKLPAGLDKALPTFEASDKGLATRAASGKVLTALADVMPELWGGSADLAGSNNTTMEGQPSFIPKGKQTSTWKGSEYGRTLHFGIRENGMGMAMNGIALEGLTRVYGGTFLVFSDYMRPAVRLAALQQLPVTYVWTHDSIGLGEDGPTHQPIEHLAALRAMPGLDVVRPADANEVSVCWGQILKNTSTAALALSRQGTPTIDRSEFAAAKGAAKGAYVLAESSTDVPDVILVATGTEVAIAMEARTTLEKAKIGTRVVSMPCREWFDQQSKGYKDKVLPAGVRARVSVEAATPFGWRDIIGDAGESVAIDHFGASADAATLYEKFGITPAAVVKAAKASIKNAKG
;
A
#
# COMPACT_ATOMS: atom_id res chain seq x y z
N MET A 1 -60.69 10.34 11.63
CA MET A 1 -60.82 11.77 11.66
C MET A 1 -59.39 12.26 11.79
N SER A 2 -58.70 12.53 10.64
CA SER A 2 -58.55 13.79 9.95
C SER A 2 -57.88 14.84 10.88
N THR A 3 -56.70 15.34 10.61
CA THR A 3 -56.23 16.09 9.43
C THR A 3 -54.72 16.26 9.44
N ASP A 4 -54.14 16.20 8.24
CA ASP A 4 -52.81 16.65 7.85
C ASP A 4 -52.49 18.09 8.24
N THR A 5 -51.23 18.38 8.58
CA THR A 5 -50.56 19.63 8.16
C THR A 5 -49.06 19.39 8.00
N ASP A 6 -48.64 19.30 6.76
CA ASP A 6 -47.29 19.46 6.24
C ASP A 6 -46.84 20.92 6.41
N THR A 7 -45.70 21.17 7.09
CA THR A 7 -45.01 22.47 7.02
C THR A 7 -43.50 22.25 7.01
N SER A 8 -42.96 22.06 5.80
CA SER A 8 -41.55 22.25 5.53
C SER A 8 -41.29 23.75 5.22
N PRO A 9 -40.27 24.40 5.81
CA PRO A 9 -39.96 25.79 5.48
C PRO A 9 -39.14 25.90 4.20
N LYS A 10 -39.64 26.65 3.24
CA LYS A 10 -38.92 27.09 2.03
C LYS A 10 -37.76 28.01 2.39
N ALA A 11 -36.58 27.73 1.88
CA ALA A 11 -35.43 28.61 1.93
C ALA A 11 -35.64 29.86 1.05
N PRO A 12 -35.21 31.04 1.46
CA PRO A 12 -35.36 32.25 0.65
C PRO A 12 -34.29 32.35 -0.45
N ALA A 13 -34.71 32.72 -1.64
CA ALA A 13 -33.86 33.04 -2.77
C ALA A 13 -32.94 34.23 -2.45
N LYS A 14 -31.63 34.03 -2.50
CA LYS A 14 -30.64 35.12 -2.43
C LYS A 14 -30.51 35.78 -3.81
N LYS A 15 -30.75 37.08 -3.86
CA LYS A 15 -30.40 37.96 -4.98
C LYS A 15 -28.87 37.97 -5.16
N ALA A 16 -28.42 37.82 -6.40
CA ALA A 16 -27.05 38.05 -6.79
C ALA A 16 -26.66 39.51 -6.50
N ALA A 17 -25.61 39.67 -5.71
CA ALA A 17 -24.91 40.93 -5.55
C ALA A 17 -23.64 40.87 -6.41
N ASP A 18 -23.57 41.75 -7.40
CA ASP A 18 -22.35 42.05 -8.16
C ASP A 18 -21.26 42.51 -7.20
N SER A 19 -20.22 41.69 -7.01
CA SER A 19 -18.96 42.12 -6.42
C SER A 19 -17.89 42.08 -7.51
N ALA A 20 -17.42 43.28 -7.87
CA ALA A 20 -16.34 43.47 -8.83
C ALA A 20 -15.06 42.79 -8.35
N ALA A 21 -14.52 41.93 -9.19
CA ALA A 21 -13.19 41.33 -9.02
C ALA A 21 -12.08 42.37 -9.14
N PRO A 22 -10.99 42.28 -8.41
CA PRO A 22 -9.82 43.13 -8.60
C PRO A 22 -9.20 42.85 -9.98
N LYS A 23 -8.85 43.90 -10.70
CA LYS A 23 -8.24 43.86 -12.03
C LYS A 23 -6.87 43.25 -11.94
N GLY A 24 -6.74 41.94 -12.30
CA GLY A 24 -5.49 41.33 -12.66
C GLY A 24 -4.92 41.97 -13.91
N THR A 25 -3.64 42.27 -13.90
CA THR A 25 -2.89 42.80 -15.05
C THR A 25 -2.89 41.77 -16.17
N THR A 26 -3.78 41.91 -17.13
CA THR A 26 -3.77 41.13 -18.38
C THR A 26 -2.51 41.48 -19.18
N ARG A 27 -1.54 40.58 -19.25
CA ARG A 27 -0.54 40.59 -20.30
C ARG A 27 -1.21 40.18 -21.60
N THR A 28 -1.30 41.11 -22.54
CA THR A 28 -1.78 40.90 -23.90
C THR A 28 -0.88 39.89 -24.62
N VAL A 29 -1.43 38.72 -24.92
CA VAL A 29 -0.87 37.82 -25.93
C VAL A 29 -1.40 38.29 -27.28
N ALA A 30 -0.51 38.54 -28.24
CA ALA A 30 -0.85 38.99 -29.57
C ALA A 30 -1.82 38.02 -30.28
N SER A 31 -2.92 38.53 -30.81
CA SER A 31 -3.89 37.77 -31.60
C SER A 31 -3.25 37.26 -32.90
N ALA A 32 -3.20 35.93 -33.06
CA ALA A 32 -2.81 35.30 -34.31
C ALA A 32 -3.85 35.51 -35.41
N ASN A 33 -3.38 35.90 -36.57
CA ASN A 33 -4.16 36.14 -37.77
C ASN A 33 -4.69 34.83 -38.39
N PRO A 34 -5.98 34.66 -38.71
CA PRO A 34 -6.48 33.43 -39.32
C PRO A 34 -6.35 33.50 -40.87
N GLY A 35 -5.35 32.89 -41.41
CA GLY A 35 -5.20 32.76 -42.86
C GLY A 35 -3.95 32.04 -43.29
N GLY A 36 -3.91 30.72 -43.25
CA GLY A 36 -2.82 29.93 -43.79
C GLY A 36 -3.28 28.53 -44.30
N LYS A 37 -2.91 28.21 -45.53
CA LYS A 37 -3.20 26.95 -46.24
C LYS A 37 -2.66 25.73 -45.47
N ALA A 38 -3.39 24.60 -45.50
CA ALA A 38 -3.00 23.30 -44.97
C ALA A 38 -1.64 22.82 -45.53
N GLY A 39 -0.60 23.11 -44.74
CA GLY A 39 0.73 22.57 -44.87
C GLY A 39 1.16 22.10 -43.48
N THR A 40 2.08 21.14 -43.39
CA THR A 40 2.69 20.71 -42.11
C THR A 40 3.10 21.94 -41.32
N SER A 41 2.32 22.29 -40.28
CA SER A 41 2.61 23.45 -39.42
C SER A 41 3.86 23.12 -38.60
N SER A 42 4.81 24.05 -38.57
CA SER A 42 5.95 23.99 -37.64
C SER A 42 5.48 24.41 -36.26
N ARG A 43 6.11 23.93 -35.19
CA ARG A 43 5.94 24.43 -33.83
C ARG A 43 6.01 25.97 -33.83
N SER A 44 5.16 26.65 -33.08
CA SER A 44 5.15 28.11 -33.00
C SER A 44 6.53 28.65 -32.59
N ALA A 45 7.00 29.68 -33.30
CA ALA A 45 8.26 30.35 -32.97
C ALA A 45 8.22 31.08 -31.61
N ASP A 46 7.03 31.35 -31.09
CA ASP A 46 6.81 31.99 -29.79
C ASP A 46 6.98 31.02 -28.61
N LEU A 47 6.96 29.70 -28.89
CA LEU A 47 7.19 28.69 -27.84
C LEU A 47 8.70 28.44 -27.70
N PRO A 48 9.29 28.63 -26.50
CA PRO A 48 10.70 28.35 -26.29
C PRO A 48 10.97 26.86 -26.52
N MET A 49 12.11 26.59 -27.13
CA MET A 49 12.62 25.22 -27.27
C MET A 49 13.21 24.75 -25.94
N PRO A 50 13.02 23.49 -25.54
CA PRO A 50 13.68 22.92 -24.37
C PRO A 50 15.22 23.07 -24.47
N ILE A 51 15.86 23.37 -23.34
CA ILE A 51 17.32 23.35 -23.24
C ILE A 51 17.75 21.88 -23.02
N ALA A 52 18.22 21.23 -24.07
CA ALA A 52 18.48 19.78 -24.04
C ALA A 52 19.73 19.37 -24.84
N LYS A 53 20.70 20.27 -25.00
CA LYS A 53 21.92 20.04 -25.78
C LYS A 53 22.87 19.03 -25.14
N LYS A 54 23.06 19.12 -23.82
CA LYS A 54 23.97 18.23 -23.06
C LYS A 54 23.41 16.81 -22.96
N VAL A 55 22.11 16.69 -22.85
CA VAL A 55 21.43 15.39 -22.86
C VAL A 55 21.36 14.78 -24.26
N GLY A 56 21.61 15.59 -25.28
CA GLY A 56 21.71 15.16 -26.68
C GLY A 56 20.39 14.99 -27.42
N TRP A 57 19.31 15.66 -26.96
CA TRP A 57 18.02 15.62 -27.64
C TRP A 57 18.09 16.23 -29.04
N LYS A 58 17.34 15.65 -29.94
CA LYS A 58 17.13 16.03 -31.33
C LYS A 58 15.67 16.46 -31.54
N ASP A 59 15.35 16.94 -32.71
CA ASP A 59 14.00 17.34 -33.08
C ASP A 59 12.94 16.24 -32.83
N LEU A 60 13.32 14.97 -33.02
CA LEU A 60 12.45 13.83 -32.73
C LEU A 60 12.16 13.64 -31.25
N ASP A 61 13.08 13.99 -30.35
CA ASP A 61 12.85 13.95 -28.90
C ASP A 61 11.85 15.04 -28.49
N VAL A 62 12.04 16.26 -28.99
CA VAL A 62 11.08 17.36 -28.77
C VAL A 62 9.70 17.01 -29.33
N ARG A 63 9.66 16.45 -30.55
CA ARG A 63 8.41 16.00 -31.18
C ARG A 63 7.73 14.88 -30.39
N ALA A 64 8.50 13.97 -29.81
CA ALA A 64 7.98 12.92 -28.92
C ALA A 64 7.37 13.50 -27.64
N VAL A 65 8.03 14.47 -27.01
CA VAL A 65 7.51 15.18 -25.82
C VAL A 65 6.20 15.92 -26.15
N ASP A 66 6.14 16.62 -27.28
CA ASP A 66 4.91 17.29 -27.72
C ASP A 66 3.79 16.28 -28.03
N THR A 67 4.15 15.10 -28.55
CA THR A 67 3.21 13.96 -28.73
C THR A 67 2.67 13.48 -27.39
N VAL A 68 3.51 13.37 -26.32
CA VAL A 68 3.07 13.02 -24.97
C VAL A 68 2.01 13.97 -24.45
N ARG A 69 2.24 15.29 -24.57
CA ARG A 69 1.30 16.32 -24.16
C ARG A 69 -0.06 16.17 -24.81
N LEU A 70 -0.04 16.01 -26.13
CA LEU A 70 -1.28 15.92 -26.92
C LEU A 70 -2.01 14.60 -26.71
N LEU A 71 -1.32 13.49 -26.52
CA LEU A 71 -1.95 12.22 -26.14
C LEU A 71 -2.63 12.31 -24.77
N ALA A 72 -2.03 13.02 -23.83
CA ALA A 72 -2.65 13.26 -22.51
C ALA A 72 -3.92 14.11 -22.63
N ALA A 73 -3.85 15.21 -23.38
CA ALA A 73 -4.98 16.08 -23.62
C ALA A 73 -6.11 15.36 -24.38
N ASP A 74 -5.77 14.65 -25.48
CA ASP A 74 -6.73 13.91 -26.31
C ASP A 74 -7.42 12.78 -25.52
N ALA A 75 -6.67 12.01 -24.71
CA ALA A 75 -7.24 10.89 -23.95
C ALA A 75 -8.26 11.37 -22.90
N VAL A 76 -7.94 12.46 -22.21
CA VAL A 76 -8.89 13.03 -21.23
C VAL A 76 -10.07 13.71 -21.94
N GLN A 77 -9.84 14.38 -23.07
CA GLN A 77 -10.92 15.01 -23.87
C GLN A 77 -11.88 13.97 -24.43
N GLU A 78 -11.39 12.82 -24.90
CA GLU A 78 -12.21 11.70 -25.41
C GLU A 78 -13.02 11.06 -24.30
N CYS A 79 -12.36 10.76 -23.15
CA CYS A 79 -13.00 10.14 -21.99
C CYS A 79 -13.98 11.09 -21.29
N GLY A 80 -13.79 12.40 -21.40
CA GLY A 80 -14.57 13.43 -20.66
C GLY A 80 -14.25 13.51 -19.15
N SER A 81 -13.27 12.74 -18.66
CA SER A 81 -12.86 12.66 -17.25
C SER A 81 -11.40 12.29 -17.12
N GLY A 82 -10.64 12.98 -16.29
CA GLY A 82 -9.23 12.69 -16.05
C GLY A 82 -8.40 13.91 -15.71
N HIS A 83 -7.08 13.73 -15.64
CA HIS A 83 -6.13 14.74 -15.19
C HIS A 83 -5.06 14.96 -16.28
N PRO A 84 -5.28 15.89 -17.22
CA PRO A 84 -4.34 16.10 -18.32
C PRO A 84 -3.15 16.97 -17.94
N GLY A 85 -3.34 17.93 -17.02
CA GLY A 85 -2.43 19.04 -16.79
C GLY A 85 -1.05 18.62 -16.35
N THR A 86 -0.94 17.80 -15.30
CA THR A 86 0.35 17.27 -14.81
C THR A 86 1.03 16.35 -15.83
N ALA A 87 0.26 15.56 -16.60
CA ALA A 87 0.85 14.74 -17.65
C ALA A 87 1.44 15.57 -18.79
N MET A 88 0.94 16.78 -19.01
CA MET A 88 1.48 17.74 -19.98
C MET A 88 2.73 18.43 -19.44
N SER A 89 2.70 18.92 -18.19
CA SER A 89 3.86 19.60 -17.59
C SER A 89 5.05 18.66 -17.36
N LEU A 90 4.79 17.44 -16.91
CA LEU A 90 5.81 16.42 -16.68
C LEU A 90 6.24 15.66 -17.95
N ALA A 91 5.68 15.98 -19.14
CA ALA A 91 6.04 15.28 -20.38
C ALA A 91 7.55 15.21 -20.63
N PRO A 92 8.33 16.32 -20.51
CA PRO A 92 9.78 16.25 -20.70
C PRO A 92 10.49 15.43 -19.64
N ALA A 93 10.07 15.54 -18.38
CA ALA A 93 10.67 14.82 -17.25
C ALA A 93 10.42 13.30 -17.35
N ALA A 94 9.19 12.91 -17.66
CA ALA A 94 8.82 11.51 -17.85
C ALA A 94 9.52 10.90 -19.08
N TYR A 95 9.59 11.64 -20.17
CA TYR A 95 10.31 11.23 -21.36
C TYR A 95 11.81 11.03 -21.08
N LEU A 96 12.46 12.00 -20.44
CA LEU A 96 13.86 11.91 -20.02
C LEU A 96 14.09 10.68 -19.15
N LEU A 97 13.22 10.47 -18.16
CA LEU A 97 13.35 9.36 -17.22
C LEU A 97 13.31 8.01 -17.95
N TYR A 98 12.29 7.77 -18.76
CA TYR A 98 12.11 6.51 -19.47
C TYR A 98 13.11 6.31 -20.61
N GLN A 99 13.45 7.36 -21.35
CA GLN A 99 14.31 7.23 -22.51
C GLN A 99 15.80 7.21 -22.18
N GLN A 100 16.24 7.79 -21.02
CA GLN A 100 17.67 7.98 -20.80
C GLN A 100 18.16 7.67 -19.37
N VAL A 101 17.29 7.74 -18.35
CA VAL A 101 17.71 7.63 -16.96
C VAL A 101 17.47 6.23 -16.39
N LEU A 102 16.27 5.68 -16.55
CA LEU A 102 15.91 4.35 -16.03
C LEU A 102 16.72 3.25 -16.70
N THR A 103 17.20 2.33 -15.89
CA THR A 103 17.72 1.03 -16.35
C THR A 103 16.55 0.06 -16.42
N HIS A 104 16.01 -0.18 -17.63
CA HIS A 104 14.86 -1.04 -17.84
C HIS A 104 14.90 -1.71 -19.22
N ASP A 105 14.23 -2.84 -19.37
CA ASP A 105 13.99 -3.50 -20.65
C ASP A 105 12.48 -3.61 -20.88
N PRO A 106 11.87 -2.81 -21.78
CA PRO A 106 10.45 -2.92 -22.09
C PRO A 106 9.99 -4.29 -22.60
N SER A 107 10.94 -5.14 -23.03
CA SER A 107 10.65 -6.51 -23.49
C SER A 107 10.57 -7.51 -22.34
N ASP A 108 11.04 -7.14 -21.12
CA ASP A 108 10.97 -7.91 -19.88
C ASP A 108 10.67 -6.99 -18.70
N PRO A 109 9.40 -6.59 -18.51
CA PRO A 109 9.00 -5.69 -17.43
C PRO A 109 9.17 -6.29 -16.03
N THR A 110 9.47 -7.58 -15.92
CA THR A 110 9.69 -8.30 -14.67
C THR A 110 11.17 -8.52 -14.35
N TRP A 111 12.08 -8.03 -15.19
CA TRP A 111 13.52 -8.18 -14.99
C TRP A 111 13.96 -7.72 -13.59
N LEU A 112 14.61 -8.61 -12.84
CA LEU A 112 15.02 -8.39 -11.46
C LEU A 112 15.95 -7.18 -11.29
N GLY A 113 16.89 -6.97 -12.22
CA GLY A 113 17.88 -5.89 -12.17
C GLY A 113 17.41 -4.54 -12.74
N ARG A 114 16.12 -4.37 -13.07
CA ARG A 114 15.58 -3.09 -13.54
C ARG A 114 15.46 -2.09 -12.40
N ASP A 115 15.58 -0.80 -12.69
CA ASP A 115 15.14 0.27 -11.80
C ASP A 115 13.60 0.19 -11.62
N ARG A 116 13.07 0.69 -10.51
CA ARG A 116 11.64 0.79 -10.26
C ARG A 116 11.16 2.21 -10.48
N PHE A 117 9.96 2.34 -11.05
CA PHE A 117 9.29 3.63 -11.19
C PHE A 117 7.95 3.63 -10.47
N VAL A 118 7.78 4.58 -9.55
CA VAL A 118 6.56 4.81 -8.78
C VAL A 118 5.94 6.14 -9.22
N LEU A 119 4.71 6.09 -9.71
CA LEU A 119 3.90 7.29 -9.92
C LEU A 119 3.03 7.52 -8.69
N SER A 120 3.52 8.31 -7.72
CA SER A 120 2.77 8.60 -6.48
C SER A 120 1.52 9.42 -6.76
N ILE A 121 1.62 10.37 -7.68
CA ILE A 121 0.50 11.15 -8.26
C ILE A 121 -0.36 10.29 -9.20
N GLY A 122 -0.97 9.24 -8.65
CA GLY A 122 -1.67 8.22 -9.45
C GLY A 122 -2.80 8.78 -10.34
N HIS A 123 -3.41 9.92 -9.98
CA HIS A 123 -4.40 10.59 -10.82
C HIS A 123 -3.82 11.05 -12.16
N SER A 124 -2.53 11.39 -12.23
CA SER A 124 -1.83 11.69 -13.48
C SER A 124 -1.34 10.43 -14.21
N SER A 125 -2.17 9.38 -14.25
CA SER A 125 -1.83 8.06 -14.79
C SER A 125 -1.28 8.09 -16.21
N LEU A 126 -1.72 9.03 -17.04
CA LEU A 126 -1.23 9.26 -18.40
C LEU A 126 0.26 9.62 -18.46
N THR A 127 0.81 10.23 -17.41
CA THR A 127 2.26 10.45 -17.26
C THR A 127 3.03 9.14 -17.40
N GLN A 128 2.51 8.04 -16.88
CA GLN A 128 3.13 6.72 -16.98
C GLN A 128 2.66 5.95 -18.23
N TYR A 129 1.34 5.88 -18.47
CA TYR A 129 0.79 5.07 -19.57
C TYR A 129 1.35 5.46 -20.94
N ILE A 130 1.51 6.76 -21.21
CA ILE A 130 2.05 7.22 -22.48
C ILE A 130 3.53 6.82 -22.63
N GLN A 131 4.31 6.86 -21.55
CA GLN A 131 5.70 6.39 -21.60
C GLN A 131 5.79 4.88 -21.80
N LEU A 132 4.90 4.09 -21.17
CA LEU A 132 4.81 2.63 -21.41
C LEU A 132 4.45 2.32 -22.88
N PHE A 133 3.50 3.07 -23.45
CA PHE A 133 3.14 2.96 -24.88
C PHE A 133 4.33 3.30 -25.80
N LEU A 134 4.95 4.46 -25.60
CA LEU A 134 6.07 4.91 -26.45
C LEU A 134 7.29 3.99 -26.34
N SER A 135 7.60 3.53 -25.12
CA SER A 135 8.72 2.60 -24.88
C SER A 135 8.43 1.18 -25.36
N GLY A 136 7.17 0.84 -25.58
CA GLY A 136 6.75 -0.46 -26.13
C GLY A 136 6.69 -1.59 -25.11
N TYR A 137 6.06 -1.32 -23.94
CA TYR A 137 5.73 -2.30 -22.90
C TYR A 137 4.50 -3.16 -23.22
N GLY A 138 3.92 -3.02 -24.40
CA GLY A 138 2.76 -3.79 -24.82
C GLY A 138 1.46 -3.00 -24.86
N LEU A 139 1.42 -1.76 -24.36
CA LEU A 139 0.28 -0.88 -24.56
C LEU A 139 0.25 -0.40 -26.03
N GLU A 140 -0.96 -0.31 -26.56
CA GLU A 140 -1.25 0.19 -27.90
C GLU A 140 -2.02 1.52 -27.83
N LEU A 141 -2.10 2.23 -28.96
CA LEU A 141 -2.84 3.51 -29.00
C LEU A 141 -4.33 3.35 -28.68
N SER A 142 -4.90 2.19 -28.96
CA SER A 142 -6.27 1.83 -28.59
C SER A 142 -6.49 1.82 -27.07
N ASP A 143 -5.45 1.45 -26.28
CA ASP A 143 -5.55 1.43 -24.83
C ASP A 143 -5.60 2.87 -24.27
N LEU A 144 -4.82 3.80 -24.86
CA LEU A 144 -4.88 5.21 -24.47
C LEU A 144 -6.24 5.83 -24.82
N LYS A 145 -6.86 5.45 -25.94
CA LYS A 145 -8.22 5.85 -26.33
C LYS A 145 -9.29 5.28 -25.38
N ALA A 146 -9.02 4.09 -24.81
CA ALA A 146 -9.91 3.42 -23.89
C ALA A 146 -9.66 3.81 -22.42
N LEU A 147 -9.02 4.97 -22.15
CA LEU A 147 -8.76 5.46 -20.79
C LEU A 147 -10.04 5.39 -19.95
N ARG A 148 -9.93 4.80 -18.72
CA ARG A 148 -11.03 4.69 -17.75
C ARG A 148 -12.24 3.88 -18.22
N THR A 149 -12.12 3.07 -19.27
CA THR A 149 -13.21 2.19 -19.69
C THR A 149 -13.08 0.80 -19.05
N TRP A 150 -14.22 0.11 -18.89
CA TRP A 150 -14.24 -1.22 -18.27
C TRP A 150 -13.33 -2.22 -19.00
N GLY A 151 -12.40 -2.80 -18.25
CA GLY A 151 -11.46 -3.81 -18.75
C GLY A 151 -10.29 -3.29 -19.60
N SER A 152 -10.13 -1.96 -19.72
CA SER A 152 -8.99 -1.37 -20.43
C SER A 152 -7.70 -1.51 -19.61
N LEU A 153 -6.55 -1.55 -20.30
CA LEU A 153 -5.21 -1.55 -19.67
C LEU A 153 -4.81 -0.18 -19.10
N THR A 154 -5.69 0.83 -19.20
CA THR A 154 -5.46 2.20 -18.74
C THR A 154 -6.55 2.65 -17.76
N PRO A 155 -6.63 2.02 -16.56
CA PRO A 155 -7.54 2.46 -15.52
C PRO A 155 -7.26 3.89 -15.09
N GLY A 156 -8.18 4.51 -14.34
CA GLY A 156 -8.08 5.91 -13.93
C GLY A 156 -6.83 6.25 -13.08
N HIS A 157 -6.32 5.28 -12.37
CA HIS A 157 -5.08 5.32 -11.60
C HIS A 157 -4.29 4.05 -11.89
N PRO A 158 -2.94 4.05 -11.78
CA PRO A 158 -2.14 2.85 -12.04
C PRO A 158 -2.53 1.68 -11.13
N GLU A 159 -2.62 0.49 -11.71
CA GLU A 159 -2.91 -0.76 -11.00
C GLU A 159 -1.83 -1.80 -11.30
N VAL A 160 -1.12 -2.23 -10.26
CA VAL A 160 -0.15 -3.32 -10.37
C VAL A 160 -0.85 -4.64 -10.74
N HIS A 161 -0.18 -5.50 -11.48
CA HIS A 161 -0.71 -6.75 -12.04
C HIS A 161 -1.78 -6.58 -13.13
N HIS A 162 -2.22 -5.35 -13.40
CA HIS A 162 -3.19 -5.06 -14.45
C HIS A 162 -2.52 -4.45 -15.70
N THR A 163 -1.74 -3.39 -15.51
CA THR A 163 -1.03 -2.73 -16.62
C THR A 163 0.42 -3.17 -16.66
N PRO A 164 0.93 -3.72 -17.79
CA PRO A 164 2.34 -4.11 -17.93
C PRO A 164 3.29 -2.93 -17.65
N GLY A 165 4.27 -3.12 -16.78
CA GLY A 165 5.26 -2.09 -16.41
C GLY A 165 4.82 -1.14 -15.29
N VAL A 166 3.64 -1.33 -14.71
CA VAL A 166 3.22 -0.64 -13.48
C VAL A 166 3.70 -1.43 -12.27
N GLU A 167 4.44 -0.77 -11.39
CA GLU A 167 5.10 -1.38 -10.21
C GLU A 167 4.23 -1.36 -8.96
N ILE A 168 3.23 -0.47 -8.88
CA ILE A 168 2.40 -0.25 -7.70
C ILE A 168 1.03 0.33 -8.07
N THR A 169 0.00 -0.04 -7.33
CA THR A 169 -1.30 0.63 -7.37
C THR A 169 -1.25 1.90 -6.52
N THR A 170 -1.49 3.05 -7.15
CA THR A 170 -1.56 4.35 -6.48
C THR A 170 -2.94 5.00 -6.70
N GLY A 171 -3.16 6.18 -6.11
CA GLY A 171 -4.43 6.91 -6.17
C GLY A 171 -4.63 7.72 -4.90
N PRO A 172 -4.63 7.10 -3.69
CA PRO A 172 -4.52 7.87 -2.45
C PRO A 172 -3.15 8.56 -2.42
N LEU A 173 -3.15 9.89 -2.37
CA LEU A 173 -1.94 10.71 -2.38
C LEU A 173 -1.03 10.37 -1.19
N GLY A 174 0.27 10.53 -1.34
CA GLY A 174 1.29 10.17 -0.35
C GLY A 174 1.59 8.67 -0.24
N SER A 175 0.68 7.79 -0.69
CA SER A 175 0.87 6.34 -0.60
C SER A 175 2.03 5.85 -1.45
N GLY A 176 2.20 6.40 -2.66
CA GLY A 176 3.26 6.01 -3.58
C GLY A 176 4.63 6.36 -3.05
N ILE A 177 4.86 7.59 -2.60
CA ILE A 177 6.15 8.01 -2.05
C ILE A 177 6.52 7.21 -0.78
N ALA A 178 5.56 6.98 0.12
CA ALA A 178 5.80 6.19 1.33
C ALA A 178 6.07 4.70 1.01
N SER A 179 5.45 4.15 -0.05
CA SER A 179 5.74 2.80 -0.52
C SER A 179 7.09 2.73 -1.26
N ALA A 180 7.49 3.78 -2.00
CA ALA A 180 8.82 3.84 -2.63
C ALA A 180 9.94 3.78 -1.58
N VAL A 181 9.72 4.33 -0.37
CA VAL A 181 10.63 4.16 0.78
C VAL A 181 10.77 2.68 1.13
N GLY A 182 9.65 1.94 1.19
CA GLY A 182 9.66 0.50 1.44
C GLY A 182 10.39 -0.29 0.35
N MET A 183 10.20 0.04 -0.92
CA MET A 183 10.94 -0.57 -2.03
C MET A 183 12.45 -0.35 -1.88
N ALA A 184 12.87 0.88 -1.53
CA ALA A 184 14.27 1.19 -1.32
C ALA A 184 14.88 0.44 -0.11
N MET A 185 14.11 0.27 0.98
CA MET A 185 14.51 -0.55 2.12
C MET A 185 14.66 -2.03 1.72
N ALA A 186 13.70 -2.56 0.93
CA ALA A 186 13.71 -3.94 0.46
C ALA A 186 14.89 -4.22 -0.48
N GLN A 187 15.19 -3.32 -1.43
CA GLN A 187 16.36 -3.44 -2.29
C GLN A 187 17.64 -3.54 -1.45
N ARG A 188 17.81 -2.67 -0.44
CA ARG A 188 18.96 -2.70 0.45
C ARG A 188 19.01 -4.03 1.25
N ARG A 189 17.87 -4.51 1.75
CA ARG A 189 17.79 -5.80 2.43
C ARG A 189 18.16 -6.97 1.52
N GLN A 190 17.65 -6.98 0.28
CA GLN A 190 18.01 -7.99 -0.73
C GLN A 190 19.51 -7.98 -1.02
N ARG A 191 20.09 -6.79 -1.16
CA ARG A 191 21.50 -6.60 -1.32
C ARG A 191 22.29 -7.26 -0.18
N GLY A 192 21.86 -7.02 1.07
CA GLY A 192 22.46 -7.64 2.26
C GLY A 192 22.23 -9.15 2.36
N LEU A 193 21.10 -9.65 1.82
CA LEU A 193 20.76 -11.06 1.87
C LEU A 193 21.55 -11.88 0.83
N PHE A 194 21.72 -11.32 -0.37
CA PHE A 194 22.28 -12.07 -1.49
C PHE A 194 23.73 -11.73 -1.80
N ASP A 195 24.17 -10.48 -1.62
CA ASP A 195 25.51 -10.07 -2.06
C ASP A 195 26.10 -8.91 -1.23
N PRO A 196 26.20 -9.07 0.12
CA PRO A 196 26.61 -7.99 1.04
C PRO A 196 28.07 -7.54 0.86
N GLU A 197 28.94 -8.41 0.32
CA GLU A 197 30.37 -8.15 0.19
C GLU A 197 30.75 -7.39 -1.07
N ALA A 198 29.87 -7.30 -2.08
CA ALA A 198 30.18 -6.60 -3.32
C ALA A 198 30.33 -5.09 -3.12
N ALA A 199 31.19 -4.44 -3.89
CA ALA A 199 31.28 -2.98 -3.88
C ALA A 199 29.98 -2.33 -4.39
N ALA A 200 29.68 -1.13 -3.93
CA ALA A 200 28.49 -0.39 -4.38
C ALA A 200 28.47 -0.23 -5.91
N GLY A 201 27.34 -0.48 -6.55
CA GLY A 201 27.15 -0.40 -8.00
C GLY A 201 27.67 -1.61 -8.80
N THR A 202 28.25 -2.63 -8.12
CA THR A 202 28.78 -3.82 -8.81
C THR A 202 27.92 -5.06 -8.67
N SER A 203 27.01 -5.08 -7.71
CA SER A 203 26.10 -6.20 -7.45
C SER A 203 24.98 -6.29 -8.49
N PRO A 204 24.53 -7.49 -8.88
CA PRO A 204 23.32 -7.64 -9.68
C PRO A 204 22.03 -7.27 -8.93
N PHE A 205 22.11 -7.02 -7.63
CA PHE A 205 20.98 -6.57 -6.79
C PHE A 205 20.99 -5.05 -6.55
N ASP A 206 21.91 -4.31 -7.17
CA ASP A 206 21.92 -2.86 -7.11
C ASP A 206 20.98 -2.30 -8.18
N HIS A 207 19.90 -1.62 -7.76
CA HIS A 207 19.00 -0.87 -8.62
C HIS A 207 18.42 0.33 -7.86
N THR A 208 17.83 1.25 -8.59
CA THR A 208 17.37 2.54 -8.07
C THR A 208 15.84 2.60 -8.08
N ILE A 209 15.27 3.23 -7.07
CA ILE A 209 13.83 3.53 -7.00
C ILE A 209 13.64 5.00 -7.39
N TRP A 210 12.82 5.24 -8.42
CA TRP A 210 12.42 6.55 -8.88
C TRP A 210 10.95 6.78 -8.58
N CYS A 211 10.62 7.97 -8.08
CA CYS A 211 9.24 8.33 -7.75
C CYS A 211 8.90 9.71 -8.30
N PHE A 212 7.73 9.87 -8.93
CA PHE A 212 7.13 11.17 -9.18
C PHE A 212 6.11 11.48 -8.11
N ALA A 213 6.23 12.66 -7.51
CA ALA A 213 5.32 13.22 -6.51
C ALA A 213 4.90 14.65 -6.92
N SER A 214 3.86 15.21 -6.31
CA SER A 214 3.45 16.60 -6.49
C SER A 214 2.99 17.23 -5.18
N ASP A 215 2.53 18.48 -5.24
CA ASP A 215 2.09 19.24 -4.07
C ASP A 215 1.11 18.47 -3.18
N GLY A 216 0.12 17.81 -3.75
CA GLY A 216 -0.86 17.02 -3.02
C GLY A 216 -0.25 15.80 -2.29
N ASP A 217 0.72 15.12 -2.88
CA ASP A 217 1.45 14.05 -2.20
C ASP A 217 2.17 14.57 -0.95
N LEU A 218 2.79 15.76 -1.05
CA LEU A 218 3.64 16.29 0.02
C LEU A 218 2.85 17.02 1.11
N GLN A 219 1.57 17.29 0.89
CA GLN A 219 0.62 17.72 1.92
C GLN A 219 0.18 16.56 2.83
N GLU A 220 0.11 15.34 2.29
CA GLU A 220 -0.32 14.17 3.05
C GLU A 220 0.66 13.83 4.19
N GLY A 221 0.11 13.60 5.40
CA GLY A 221 0.92 13.27 6.58
C GLY A 221 1.79 12.04 6.41
N VAL A 222 1.31 11.02 5.67
CA VAL A 222 2.05 9.78 5.42
C VAL A 222 3.33 10.00 4.60
N SER A 223 3.37 11.03 3.75
CA SER A 223 4.59 11.41 3.03
C SER A 223 5.67 11.89 4.00
N SER A 224 5.28 12.66 5.02
CA SER A 224 6.19 13.10 6.09
C SER A 224 6.72 11.93 6.91
N GLU A 225 5.86 10.97 7.27
CA GLU A 225 6.25 9.74 7.98
C GLU A 225 7.26 8.93 7.17
N GLY A 226 6.95 8.64 5.90
CA GLY A 226 7.80 7.86 4.99
C GLY A 226 9.12 8.58 4.70
N SER A 227 9.07 9.87 4.36
CA SER A 227 10.27 10.64 3.99
C SER A 227 11.22 10.85 5.18
N SER A 228 10.69 11.07 6.38
CA SER A 228 11.49 11.10 7.61
C SER A 228 12.16 9.76 7.89
N LEU A 229 11.46 8.63 7.67
CA LEU A 229 12.03 7.29 7.78
C LEU A 229 13.15 7.06 6.75
N ALA A 230 12.95 7.49 5.51
CA ALA A 230 13.94 7.35 4.43
C ALA A 230 15.24 8.11 4.73
N GLY A 231 15.13 9.35 5.20
CA GLY A 231 16.29 10.13 5.62
C GLY A 231 17.00 9.52 6.83
N HIS A 232 16.24 9.02 7.82
CA HIS A 232 16.81 8.31 8.98
C HIS A 232 17.57 7.06 8.56
N GLN A 233 17.05 6.32 7.59
CA GLN A 233 17.66 5.09 7.06
C GLN A 233 18.76 5.38 6.01
N GLU A 234 19.01 6.63 5.64
CA GLU A 234 20.05 7.02 4.68
C GLU A 234 19.88 6.27 3.33
N LEU A 235 18.64 6.24 2.76
CA LEU A 235 18.30 5.45 1.57
C LEU A 235 18.80 6.10 0.27
N GLY A 236 20.10 6.03 -0.01
CA GLY A 236 20.70 6.61 -1.21
C GLY A 236 20.29 5.99 -2.54
N ASN A 237 19.48 4.94 -2.52
CA ASN A 237 18.88 4.30 -3.71
C ASN A 237 17.46 4.81 -4.02
N LEU A 238 16.95 5.82 -3.26
CA LEU A 238 15.65 6.44 -3.47
C LEU A 238 15.80 7.85 -4.02
N ASN A 239 15.18 8.11 -5.17
CA ASN A 239 15.14 9.42 -5.80
C ASN A 239 13.70 9.83 -6.09
N VAL A 240 13.31 11.01 -5.64
CA VAL A 240 11.98 11.59 -5.86
C VAL A 240 12.11 12.84 -6.70
N ILE A 241 11.35 12.93 -7.78
CA ILE A 241 11.14 14.16 -8.55
C ILE A 241 9.79 14.71 -8.13
N TYR A 242 9.81 15.86 -7.49
CA TYR A 242 8.64 16.57 -7.02
C TYR A 242 8.24 17.66 -8.03
N ASP A 243 7.08 17.49 -8.67
CA ASP A 243 6.45 18.49 -9.54
C ASP A 243 5.85 19.59 -8.67
N ALA A 244 6.64 20.65 -8.46
CA ALA A 244 6.26 21.84 -7.72
C ALA A 244 5.55 22.84 -8.65
N ASN A 245 4.34 22.49 -9.09
CA ASN A 245 3.55 23.33 -9.98
C ASN A 245 2.61 24.28 -9.25
N GLN A 246 2.44 24.11 -7.92
CA GLN A 246 1.64 24.95 -7.02
C GLN A 246 0.16 25.01 -7.38
N ILE A 247 -0.38 24.01 -8.10
CA ILE A 247 -1.80 23.94 -8.47
C ILE A 247 -2.42 22.64 -7.97
N SER A 248 -3.58 22.77 -7.34
CA SER A 248 -4.44 21.68 -6.91
C SER A 248 -5.81 21.76 -7.59
N ILE A 249 -6.75 20.89 -7.19
CA ILE A 249 -8.14 20.91 -7.68
C ILE A 249 -8.86 22.20 -7.28
N GLU A 250 -8.52 22.76 -6.11
CA GLU A 250 -9.16 24.01 -5.61
C GLU A 250 -8.53 25.27 -6.20
N ASP A 251 -7.37 25.20 -6.81
CA ASP A 251 -6.59 26.23 -7.50
C ASP A 251 -5.17 26.32 -6.94
N ASP A 252 -4.59 27.53 -6.80
CA ASP A 252 -3.27 27.76 -6.23
C ASP A 252 -3.14 27.16 -4.81
N THR A 253 -2.07 26.43 -4.57
CA THR A 253 -1.85 25.78 -3.28
C THR A 253 -1.65 26.75 -2.12
N ASP A 254 -1.32 28.02 -2.37
CA ASP A 254 -1.16 29.04 -1.33
C ASP A 254 -2.40 29.23 -0.45
N ILE A 255 -3.57 28.79 -0.92
CA ILE A 255 -4.81 28.78 -0.12
C ILE A 255 -4.75 27.83 1.08
N ALA A 256 -3.87 26.82 1.06
CA ALA A 256 -3.82 25.75 2.07
C ALA A 256 -2.39 25.25 2.38
N PHE A 257 -1.38 25.56 1.59
CA PHE A 257 -0.07 24.96 1.68
C PHE A 257 1.05 25.92 1.21
N THR A 258 1.75 26.53 2.16
CA THR A 258 2.77 27.57 1.92
C THR A 258 4.13 27.24 2.50
N GLU A 259 4.38 26.00 2.92
CA GLU A 259 5.64 25.59 3.53
C GLU A 259 6.78 25.43 2.50
N ASP A 260 8.02 25.68 2.92
CA ASP A 260 9.22 25.32 2.15
C ASP A 260 9.47 23.82 2.24
N VAL A 261 8.96 23.07 1.26
CA VAL A 261 9.13 21.61 1.15
C VAL A 261 10.61 21.23 1.06
N GLY A 262 11.42 21.98 0.33
CA GLY A 262 12.86 21.74 0.23
C GLY A 262 13.55 21.81 1.59
N ALA A 263 13.24 22.83 2.40
CA ALA A 263 13.77 22.96 3.76
C ALA A 263 13.32 21.81 4.66
N ARG A 264 12.04 21.40 4.58
CA ARG A 264 11.51 20.25 5.33
C ARG A 264 12.28 18.98 5.00
N TYR A 265 12.53 18.69 3.72
CA TYR A 265 13.26 17.50 3.30
C TYR A 265 14.74 17.54 3.68
N ARG A 266 15.38 18.72 3.63
CA ARG A 266 16.74 18.91 4.17
C ARG A 266 16.77 18.58 5.67
N ALA A 267 15.74 18.98 6.44
CA ALA A 267 15.63 18.63 7.86
C ALA A 267 15.43 17.13 8.11
N TYR A 268 14.83 16.38 7.18
CA TYR A 268 14.78 14.92 7.23
C TYR A 268 16.13 14.26 6.90
N GLY A 269 17.10 14.97 6.38
CA GLY A 269 18.40 14.43 5.99
C GLY A 269 18.50 14.01 4.51
N TRP A 270 17.60 14.51 3.67
CA TRP A 270 17.65 14.32 2.22
C TRP A 270 18.61 15.29 1.56
N GLU A 271 19.22 14.86 0.45
CA GLU A 271 19.78 15.78 -0.54
C GLU A 271 18.61 16.42 -1.31
N VAL A 272 18.65 17.75 -1.46
CA VAL A 272 17.62 18.50 -2.18
C VAL A 272 18.27 19.29 -3.30
N ILE A 273 17.82 19.06 -4.53
CA ILE A 273 18.32 19.71 -5.76
C ILE A 273 17.15 20.46 -6.38
N ASP A 274 17.30 21.77 -6.54
CA ASP A 274 16.28 22.62 -7.16
C ASP A 274 16.54 22.74 -8.67
N VAL A 275 15.50 22.51 -9.48
CA VAL A 275 15.48 22.71 -10.93
C VAL A 275 14.28 23.60 -11.27
N ASP A 276 14.55 24.84 -11.63
CA ASP A 276 13.49 25.84 -11.82
C ASP A 276 13.29 26.17 -13.31
N TRP A 277 12.22 25.62 -13.89
CA TRP A 277 11.82 25.91 -15.29
C TRP A 277 11.02 27.22 -15.40
N ARG A 278 10.47 27.74 -14.27
CA ARG A 278 9.72 29.02 -14.23
C ARG A 278 10.65 30.23 -14.32
N LYS A 279 11.94 30.06 -13.97
CA LYS A 279 12.95 31.13 -13.89
C LYS A 279 14.21 30.82 -14.68
N THR A 280 14.08 30.19 -15.84
CA THR A 280 15.24 29.84 -16.67
C THR A 280 15.77 31.04 -17.47
N GLY A 281 17.06 31.08 -17.72
CA GLY A 281 17.71 32.10 -18.55
C GLY A 281 17.90 33.43 -17.82
N ASP A 282 17.38 34.53 -18.37
CA ASP A 282 17.39 35.87 -17.77
C ASP A 282 16.38 36.04 -16.61
N GLY A 283 15.72 34.95 -16.20
CA GLY A 283 14.87 34.89 -15.02
C GLY A 283 13.41 35.28 -15.25
N ASN A 284 12.97 35.50 -16.49
CA ASN A 284 11.63 36.00 -16.79
C ASN A 284 10.78 35.15 -17.73
N ALA A 285 11.26 33.99 -18.19
CA ALA A 285 10.53 33.14 -19.11
C ALA A 285 10.54 31.68 -18.64
N TYR A 286 9.39 31.00 -18.77
CA TYR A 286 9.33 29.55 -18.61
C TYR A 286 10.08 28.86 -19.75
N VAL A 287 11.11 28.10 -19.42
CA VAL A 287 11.86 27.28 -20.35
C VAL A 287 12.21 25.95 -19.70
N GLU A 288 11.86 24.86 -20.33
CA GLU A 288 12.16 23.50 -19.87
C GLU A 288 13.66 23.19 -19.98
N ASP A 289 14.42 23.42 -18.91
CA ASP A 289 15.86 23.08 -18.85
C ASP A 289 16.03 21.59 -18.53
N VAL A 290 15.93 20.77 -19.57
CA VAL A 290 16.11 19.31 -19.50
C VAL A 290 17.56 18.96 -19.16
N ASP A 291 18.52 19.77 -19.59
CA ASP A 291 19.95 19.59 -19.25
C ASP A 291 20.19 19.71 -17.76
N ALA A 292 19.55 20.68 -17.08
CA ALA A 292 19.61 20.83 -15.63
C ALA A 292 18.94 19.65 -14.91
N LEU A 293 17.75 19.22 -15.35
CA LEU A 293 17.09 18.05 -14.81
C LEU A 293 17.93 16.78 -14.99
N TYR A 294 18.51 16.58 -16.17
CA TYR A 294 19.40 15.44 -16.41
C TYR A 294 20.61 15.46 -15.48
N ALA A 295 21.25 16.62 -15.29
CA ALA A 295 22.35 16.76 -14.37
C ALA A 295 21.94 16.42 -12.91
N ALA A 296 20.76 16.87 -12.48
CA ALA A 296 20.18 16.53 -11.18
C ALA A 296 19.97 15.01 -11.02
N THR A 297 19.42 14.34 -12.04
CA THR A 297 19.25 12.87 -12.01
C THR A 297 20.59 12.12 -11.94
N GLN A 298 21.63 12.62 -12.61
CA GLN A 298 22.97 12.02 -12.54
C GLN A 298 23.64 12.27 -11.19
N GLN A 299 23.41 13.42 -10.56
CA GLN A 299 23.85 13.70 -9.20
C GLN A 299 23.15 12.77 -8.20
N ALA A 300 21.83 12.63 -8.30
CA ALA A 300 21.02 11.73 -7.48
C ALA A 300 21.51 10.27 -7.56
N LYS A 301 21.79 9.76 -8.76
CA LYS A 301 22.36 8.40 -8.95
C LYS A 301 23.72 8.19 -8.29
N LYS A 302 24.50 9.23 -8.10
CA LYS A 302 25.82 9.17 -7.44
C LYS A 302 25.73 9.28 -5.92
N ASN A 303 24.63 9.80 -5.39
CA ASN A 303 24.43 9.93 -3.96
C ASN A 303 24.00 8.57 -3.38
N THR A 304 24.93 7.91 -2.69
CA THR A 304 24.67 6.62 -2.02
C THR A 304 24.42 6.77 -0.52
N LYS A 305 24.42 8.00 0.02
CA LYS A 305 24.42 8.29 1.46
C LYS A 305 23.09 8.81 1.98
N ALA A 306 22.27 9.37 1.13
CA ALA A 306 20.98 9.94 1.50
C ALA A 306 20.00 9.82 0.33
N PRO A 307 18.70 9.74 0.58
CA PRO A 307 17.70 9.86 -0.48
C PRO A 307 17.76 11.28 -1.09
N THR A 308 17.37 11.41 -2.36
CA THR A 308 17.41 12.66 -3.09
C THR A 308 16.02 13.14 -3.48
N LEU A 309 15.69 14.39 -3.18
CA LEU A 309 14.53 15.11 -3.69
C LEU A 309 15.00 16.09 -4.77
N ILE A 310 14.49 15.96 -5.98
CA ILE A 310 14.63 16.94 -7.05
C ILE A 310 13.35 17.76 -7.07
N VAL A 311 13.42 19.01 -6.64
CA VAL A 311 12.29 19.95 -6.71
C VAL A 311 12.26 20.53 -8.11
N LEU A 312 11.24 20.15 -8.88
CA LEU A 312 11.08 20.56 -10.27
C LEU A 312 9.92 21.57 -10.38
N HIS A 313 10.25 22.85 -10.53
CA HIS A 313 9.25 23.90 -10.69
C HIS A 313 8.71 23.94 -12.12
N THR A 314 7.42 23.58 -12.29
CA THR A 314 6.76 23.53 -13.60
C THR A 314 5.56 24.48 -13.67
N ILE A 315 4.94 24.56 -14.86
CA ILE A 315 3.61 25.16 -15.07
C ILE A 315 2.69 24.04 -15.51
N ILE A 316 1.65 23.77 -14.72
CA ILE A 316 0.66 22.72 -15.04
C ILE A 316 0.00 23.01 -16.40
N ALA A 317 -0.23 21.96 -17.20
CA ALA A 317 -0.84 22.03 -18.53
C ALA A 317 -0.08 22.88 -19.55
N TRP A 318 1.21 23.19 -19.33
CA TRP A 318 2.03 23.85 -20.35
C TRP A 318 2.06 23.06 -21.67
N PRO A 319 1.86 23.68 -22.86
CA PRO A 319 1.65 25.09 -23.16
C PRO A 319 0.18 25.43 -23.54
N ALA A 320 -0.81 24.95 -22.83
CA ALA A 320 -2.19 25.27 -23.12
C ALA A 320 -2.43 26.79 -23.03
N PRO A 321 -2.99 27.43 -24.08
CA PRO A 321 -3.01 28.90 -24.19
C PRO A 321 -3.71 29.65 -23.06
N THR A 322 -4.84 29.08 -22.57
CA THR A 322 -5.68 29.75 -21.55
C THR A 322 -5.90 28.91 -20.29
N LYS A 323 -5.52 27.62 -20.31
CA LYS A 323 -5.77 26.69 -19.21
C LYS A 323 -4.51 26.32 -18.41
N GLN A 324 -3.32 26.66 -18.90
CA GLN A 324 -2.09 26.46 -18.11
C GLN A 324 -2.15 27.29 -16.82
N ASP A 325 -1.50 26.79 -15.77
CA ASP A 325 -1.40 27.46 -14.45
C ASP A 325 -2.76 27.73 -13.81
N THR A 326 -3.72 26.79 -13.95
CA THR A 326 -5.07 26.90 -13.39
C THR A 326 -5.54 25.59 -12.79
N GLY A 327 -6.35 25.63 -11.71
CA GLY A 327 -7.02 24.48 -11.14
C GLY A 327 -7.92 23.76 -12.15
N ALA A 328 -8.49 24.48 -13.13
CA ALA A 328 -9.32 23.91 -14.17
C ALA A 328 -8.58 22.91 -15.08
N SER A 329 -7.25 22.99 -15.20
CA SER A 329 -6.44 22.04 -15.97
C SER A 329 -5.99 20.83 -15.15
N HIS A 330 -6.14 20.88 -13.82
CA HIS A 330 -5.71 19.80 -12.93
C HIS A 330 -6.55 18.53 -13.13
N GLY A 331 -7.88 18.62 -12.96
CA GLY A 331 -8.75 17.45 -12.87
C GLY A 331 -9.89 17.40 -13.89
N SER A 332 -9.82 18.16 -14.99
CA SER A 332 -10.88 18.23 -16.00
C SER A 332 -10.32 18.23 -17.41
N ALA A 333 -11.15 17.85 -18.39
CA ALA A 333 -10.84 18.02 -19.79
C ALA A 333 -10.62 19.51 -20.11
N LEU A 334 -9.60 19.81 -20.95
CA LEU A 334 -9.27 21.18 -21.29
C LEU A 334 -10.36 21.88 -22.15
N GLY A 335 -11.15 21.10 -22.85
CA GLY A 335 -12.10 21.56 -23.85
C GLY A 335 -11.55 21.47 -25.28
N ALA A 336 -12.44 21.19 -26.23
CA ALA A 336 -12.05 20.91 -27.63
C ALA A 336 -11.27 22.07 -28.27
N ASP A 337 -11.69 23.31 -28.00
CA ASP A 337 -11.06 24.53 -28.57
C ASP A 337 -9.64 24.71 -27.98
N GLU A 338 -9.45 24.49 -26.67
CA GLU A 338 -8.15 24.60 -26.02
C GLU A 338 -7.18 23.50 -26.49
N VAL A 339 -7.68 22.27 -26.66
CA VAL A 339 -6.89 21.17 -27.23
C VAL A 339 -6.48 21.47 -28.67
N ALA A 340 -7.40 21.99 -29.50
CA ALA A 340 -7.12 22.39 -30.87
C ALA A 340 -6.07 23.50 -30.93
N ALA A 341 -6.21 24.54 -30.12
CA ALA A 341 -5.25 25.64 -30.03
C ALA A 341 -3.87 25.17 -29.54
N THR A 342 -3.83 24.26 -28.57
CA THR A 342 -2.58 23.65 -28.10
C THR A 342 -1.89 22.86 -29.22
N LYS A 343 -2.65 22.10 -30.03
CA LYS A 343 -2.13 21.40 -31.22
C LYS A 343 -1.50 22.34 -32.22
N GLU A 344 -2.17 23.46 -32.53
CA GLU A 344 -1.65 24.50 -33.42
C GLU A 344 -0.32 25.07 -32.93
N LEU A 345 -0.22 25.42 -31.63
CA LEU A 345 1.00 25.90 -31.01
C LEU A 345 2.16 24.90 -31.15
N LEU A 346 1.88 23.62 -30.99
CA LEU A 346 2.87 22.54 -31.05
C LEU A 346 3.12 22.03 -32.49
N GLY A 347 2.49 22.64 -33.50
CA GLY A 347 2.66 22.28 -34.90
C GLY A 347 2.03 20.95 -35.31
N PHE A 348 0.90 20.59 -34.67
CA PHE A 348 0.08 19.44 -35.07
C PHE A 348 -1.23 19.90 -35.73
N ASP A 349 -1.83 19.01 -36.48
CA ASP A 349 -3.14 19.24 -37.09
C ASP A 349 -4.23 19.31 -36.00
N PRO A 350 -4.88 20.48 -35.78
CA PRO A 350 -5.87 20.67 -34.74
C PRO A 350 -7.11 19.75 -34.87
N LYS A 351 -7.35 19.20 -36.04
CA LYS A 351 -8.49 18.32 -36.34
C LYS A 351 -8.19 16.83 -36.13
N LYS A 352 -6.92 16.47 -35.83
CA LYS A 352 -6.51 15.07 -35.68
C LYS A 352 -6.28 14.80 -34.20
N ASN A 353 -7.08 13.90 -33.61
CA ASN A 353 -6.86 13.36 -32.28
C ASN A 353 -5.97 12.11 -32.35
N PHE A 354 -5.23 11.87 -31.27
CA PHE A 354 -4.33 10.73 -31.12
C PHE A 354 -3.33 10.60 -32.29
N ALA A 355 -2.81 11.71 -32.75
CA ALA A 355 -1.84 11.75 -33.83
C ALA A 355 -0.45 11.32 -33.31
N VAL A 356 0.02 10.16 -33.75
CA VAL A 356 1.35 9.65 -33.39
C VAL A 356 2.08 9.34 -34.72
N GLU A 357 3.19 10.03 -34.94
CA GLU A 357 4.02 9.82 -36.12
C GLU A 357 4.82 8.51 -35.99
N LYS A 358 4.90 7.75 -37.08
CA LYS A 358 5.69 6.52 -37.09
C LYS A 358 7.16 6.78 -36.73
N SER A 359 7.73 7.88 -37.19
CA SER A 359 9.09 8.32 -36.85
C SER A 359 9.31 8.50 -35.36
N VAL A 360 8.31 9.06 -34.64
CA VAL A 360 8.33 9.20 -33.18
C VAL A 360 8.33 7.83 -32.52
N LEU A 361 7.42 6.92 -32.93
CA LEU A 361 7.37 5.57 -32.35
C LEU A 361 8.66 4.78 -32.60
N ASP A 362 9.18 4.85 -33.83
CA ASP A 362 10.43 4.15 -34.17
C ASP A 362 11.59 4.68 -33.31
N HIS A 363 11.65 6.01 -33.09
CA HIS A 363 12.68 6.67 -32.29
C HIS A 363 12.56 6.30 -30.81
N THR A 364 11.38 6.43 -30.21
CA THR A 364 11.18 6.17 -28.78
C THR A 364 11.37 4.68 -28.43
N ARG A 365 11.05 3.78 -29.35
CA ARG A 365 11.25 2.32 -29.21
C ARG A 365 12.72 1.88 -29.31
N GLU A 366 13.65 2.76 -29.68
CA GLU A 366 15.11 2.49 -29.62
C GLU A 366 15.57 2.21 -28.17
N VAL A 367 14.80 2.66 -27.15
CA VAL A 367 15.03 2.32 -25.73
C VAL A 367 15.13 0.81 -25.51
N LYS A 368 14.42 -0.02 -26.31
CA LYS A 368 14.53 -1.49 -26.26
C LYS A 368 15.94 -1.98 -26.55
N LYS A 369 16.69 -1.31 -27.44
CA LYS A 369 18.09 -1.69 -27.74
C LYS A 369 18.98 -1.39 -26.53
N ARG A 370 18.77 -0.24 -25.90
CA ARG A 370 19.48 0.15 -24.66
C ARG A 370 19.16 -0.83 -23.53
N GLY A 371 17.87 -1.15 -23.33
CA GLY A 371 17.41 -2.11 -22.32
C GLY A 371 18.02 -3.49 -22.49
N LYS A 372 18.01 -4.03 -23.71
CA LYS A 372 18.65 -5.31 -24.01
C LYS A 372 20.17 -5.31 -23.77
N ALA A 373 20.85 -4.20 -24.03
CA ALA A 373 22.26 -4.08 -23.73
C ALA A 373 22.53 -4.09 -22.21
N ALA A 374 21.75 -3.31 -21.45
CA ALA A 374 21.83 -3.28 -19.99
C ALA A 374 21.52 -4.65 -19.38
N ARG A 375 20.48 -5.34 -19.89
CA ARG A 375 20.13 -6.70 -19.50
C ARG A 375 21.27 -7.68 -19.74
N LYS A 376 21.89 -7.65 -20.91
CA LYS A 376 23.02 -8.53 -21.25
C LYS A 376 24.23 -8.32 -20.32
N ASP A 377 24.49 -7.09 -19.92
CA ASP A 377 25.58 -6.80 -18.98
C ASP A 377 25.24 -7.23 -17.54
N TRP A 378 23.98 -7.06 -17.14
CA TRP A 378 23.47 -7.59 -15.89
C TRP A 378 23.50 -9.12 -15.85
N ASP A 379 23.09 -9.83 -16.91
CA ASP A 379 23.12 -11.29 -17.02
C ASP A 379 24.52 -11.86 -16.78
N LYS A 380 25.57 -11.18 -17.27
CA LYS A 380 26.97 -11.57 -17.01
C LYS A 380 27.32 -11.44 -15.53
N LYS A 381 26.97 -10.31 -14.90
CA LYS A 381 27.19 -10.10 -13.46
C LYS A 381 26.42 -11.13 -12.63
N PHE A 382 25.16 -11.36 -12.97
CA PHE A 382 24.29 -12.31 -12.31
C PHE A 382 24.80 -13.74 -12.42
N ALA A 383 25.23 -14.17 -13.60
CA ALA A 383 25.84 -15.50 -13.79
C ALA A 383 27.15 -15.68 -13.00
N ALA A 384 27.98 -14.63 -12.94
CA ALA A 384 29.20 -14.65 -12.14
C ALA A 384 28.89 -14.75 -10.63
N TRP A 385 27.91 -13.96 -10.15
CA TRP A 385 27.45 -14.03 -8.78
C TRP A 385 26.87 -15.42 -8.43
N ARG A 386 26.01 -15.99 -9.26
CA ARG A 386 25.46 -17.35 -9.06
C ARG A 386 26.55 -18.40 -8.93
N LYS A 387 27.62 -18.30 -9.74
CA LYS A 387 28.77 -19.20 -9.67
C LYS A 387 29.57 -19.02 -8.39
N ALA A 388 29.73 -17.78 -7.92
CA ALA A 388 30.49 -17.47 -6.69
C ALA A 388 29.72 -17.82 -5.41
N HIS A 389 28.36 -17.76 -5.44
CA HIS A 389 27.50 -17.92 -4.27
C HIS A 389 26.38 -18.95 -4.50
N PRO A 390 26.70 -20.26 -4.70
CA PRO A 390 25.71 -21.27 -5.09
C PRO A 390 24.60 -21.48 -4.05
N GLU A 391 24.90 -21.35 -2.77
CA GLU A 391 23.89 -21.48 -1.69
C GLU A 391 22.88 -20.31 -1.71
N ARG A 392 23.40 -19.07 -1.84
CA ARG A 392 22.54 -17.87 -1.97
C ARG A 392 21.73 -17.92 -3.26
N ALA A 393 22.28 -18.45 -4.35
CA ALA A 393 21.57 -18.66 -5.61
C ALA A 393 20.43 -19.68 -5.46
N THR A 394 20.65 -20.78 -4.75
CA THR A 394 19.61 -21.77 -4.44
C THR A 394 18.50 -21.16 -3.58
N MET A 395 18.86 -20.32 -2.61
CA MET A 395 17.88 -19.60 -1.79
C MET A 395 17.07 -18.63 -2.64
N LEU A 396 17.72 -17.88 -3.54
CA LEU A 396 17.03 -16.96 -4.47
C LEU A 396 16.03 -17.72 -5.35
N ASP A 397 16.45 -18.84 -5.96
CA ASP A 397 15.59 -19.66 -6.81
C ASP A 397 14.36 -20.17 -6.03
N ARG A 398 14.55 -20.61 -4.78
CA ARG A 398 13.46 -21.01 -3.89
C ARG A 398 12.45 -19.87 -3.67
N ILE A 399 12.95 -18.66 -3.41
CA ILE A 399 12.12 -17.50 -3.13
C ILE A 399 11.37 -17.06 -4.40
N VAL A 400 12.06 -16.99 -5.54
CA VAL A 400 11.45 -16.64 -6.84
C VAL A 400 10.37 -17.65 -7.23
N ASP A 401 10.58 -18.94 -6.94
CA ASP A 401 9.57 -19.99 -7.15
C ASP A 401 8.38 -19.90 -6.15
N GLY A 402 8.37 -18.96 -5.21
CA GLY A 402 7.36 -18.84 -4.16
C GLY A 402 7.36 -19.99 -3.15
N LYS A 403 8.44 -20.77 -3.09
CA LYS A 403 8.56 -21.94 -2.21
C LYS A 403 9.03 -21.54 -0.82
N LEU A 404 8.37 -22.09 0.21
CA LEU A 404 8.79 -21.95 1.60
C LEU A 404 9.97 -22.87 1.95
N PRO A 405 10.76 -22.55 3.00
CA PRO A 405 11.82 -23.42 3.45
C PRO A 405 11.30 -24.80 3.87
N ALA A 406 12.01 -25.86 3.52
CA ALA A 406 11.62 -27.24 3.85
C ALA A 406 11.51 -27.49 5.38
N GLY A 407 12.19 -26.69 6.20
CA GLY A 407 12.18 -26.79 7.66
C GLY A 407 11.05 -26.03 8.36
N LEU A 408 10.21 -25.27 7.63
CA LEU A 408 9.23 -24.35 8.22
C LEU A 408 8.30 -25.01 9.25
N ASP A 409 7.63 -26.10 8.88
CA ASP A 409 6.66 -26.76 9.77
C ASP A 409 7.34 -27.38 11.02
N LYS A 410 8.62 -27.74 10.93
CA LYS A 410 9.40 -28.25 12.07
C LYS A 410 9.90 -27.13 12.98
N ALA A 411 10.11 -25.94 12.45
CA ALA A 411 10.56 -24.78 13.21
C ALA A 411 9.44 -24.18 14.07
N LEU A 412 8.17 -24.41 13.69
CA LEU A 412 7.02 -23.88 14.44
C LEU A 412 6.97 -24.53 15.85
N PRO A 413 7.04 -23.76 16.94
CA PRO A 413 7.06 -24.29 18.29
C PRO A 413 5.71 -24.90 18.68
N THR A 414 5.78 -25.93 19.51
CA THR A 414 4.62 -26.50 20.22
C THR A 414 4.71 -26.10 21.68
N PHE A 415 3.56 -25.77 22.28
CA PHE A 415 3.48 -25.31 23.66
C PHE A 415 2.72 -26.36 24.51
N GLU A 416 3.28 -26.67 25.67
CA GLU A 416 2.64 -27.56 26.63
C GLU A 416 1.35 -26.97 27.20
N ALA A 417 0.40 -27.83 27.54
CA ALA A 417 -0.84 -27.44 28.19
C ALA A 417 -0.55 -26.72 29.52
N SER A 418 -1.27 -25.63 29.81
CA SER A 418 -1.02 -24.86 31.01
C SER A 418 -2.19 -23.93 31.35
N ASP A 419 -2.68 -24.05 32.57
CA ASP A 419 -3.69 -23.12 33.11
C ASP A 419 -3.10 -21.76 33.51
N LYS A 420 -1.76 -21.68 33.70
CA LYS A 420 -1.08 -20.41 34.04
C LYS A 420 -1.24 -19.35 32.97
N GLY A 421 -1.48 -19.79 31.75
CA GLY A 421 -1.71 -18.92 30.60
C GLY A 421 -0.42 -18.32 30.00
N LEU A 422 -0.47 -18.15 28.69
CA LEU A 422 0.53 -17.42 27.91
C LEU A 422 -0.22 -16.42 27.01
N ALA A 423 0.19 -15.16 27.01
CA ALA A 423 -0.37 -14.17 26.10
C ALA A 423 -0.08 -14.56 24.64
N THR A 424 -1.06 -14.46 23.76
CA THR A 424 -0.87 -14.86 22.35
C THR A 424 0.18 -14.00 21.65
N ARG A 425 0.36 -12.72 22.05
CA ARG A 425 1.50 -11.90 21.58
C ARG A 425 2.86 -12.49 21.96
N ALA A 426 2.99 -13.05 23.17
CA ALA A 426 4.25 -13.66 23.62
C ALA A 426 4.53 -14.98 22.91
N ALA A 427 3.49 -15.75 22.62
CA ALA A 427 3.60 -16.93 21.77
C ALA A 427 4.06 -16.56 20.36
N SER A 428 3.50 -15.48 19.77
CA SER A 428 3.91 -14.95 18.46
C SER A 428 5.38 -14.55 18.43
N GLY A 429 5.89 -13.88 19.47
CA GLY A 429 7.32 -13.54 19.57
C GLY A 429 8.24 -14.78 19.54
N LYS A 430 7.83 -15.85 20.24
CA LYS A 430 8.58 -17.14 20.20
C LYS A 430 8.53 -17.77 18.82
N VAL A 431 7.39 -17.71 18.12
CA VAL A 431 7.26 -18.19 16.74
C VAL A 431 8.17 -17.38 15.81
N LEU A 432 8.17 -16.04 15.89
CA LEU A 432 9.04 -15.19 15.07
C LEU A 432 10.52 -15.51 15.28
N THR A 433 10.95 -15.72 16.53
CA THR A 433 12.33 -16.10 16.85
C THR A 433 12.69 -17.46 16.24
N ALA A 434 11.80 -18.44 16.34
CA ALA A 434 12.03 -19.76 15.75
C ALA A 434 12.04 -19.74 14.20
N LEU A 435 11.23 -18.89 13.59
CA LEU A 435 11.21 -18.69 12.13
C LEU A 435 12.49 -17.99 11.64
N ALA A 436 13.15 -17.20 12.48
CA ALA A 436 14.37 -16.48 12.13
C ALA A 436 15.48 -17.42 11.62
N ASP A 437 15.59 -18.63 12.17
CA ASP A 437 16.64 -19.57 11.84
C ASP A 437 16.44 -20.24 10.47
N VAL A 438 15.18 -20.36 10.02
CA VAL A 438 14.84 -21.12 8.81
C VAL A 438 14.40 -20.25 7.64
N MET A 439 14.03 -18.99 7.90
CA MET A 439 13.45 -18.10 6.89
C MET A 439 14.17 -16.73 6.88
N PRO A 440 15.41 -16.66 6.34
CA PRO A 440 16.20 -15.41 6.35
C PRO A 440 15.57 -14.25 5.59
N GLU A 441 14.64 -14.50 4.67
CA GLU A 441 13.84 -13.51 3.94
C GLU A 441 12.72 -12.90 4.78
N LEU A 442 12.34 -13.47 5.93
CA LEU A 442 11.36 -12.89 6.84
C LEU A 442 12.01 -11.81 7.69
N TRP A 443 11.50 -10.61 7.70
CA TRP A 443 11.98 -9.48 8.48
C TRP A 443 10.84 -8.54 8.86
N GLY A 444 11.04 -7.72 9.87
CA GLY A 444 9.99 -6.82 10.31
C GLY A 444 10.28 -6.18 11.66
N GLY A 445 9.30 -5.54 12.23
CA GLY A 445 9.44 -4.82 13.49
C GLY A 445 8.15 -4.18 13.92
N SER A 446 8.22 -2.95 14.45
CA SER A 446 7.09 -2.30 15.08
C SER A 446 7.15 -0.78 14.95
N ALA A 447 5.98 -0.14 15.07
CA ALA A 447 5.84 1.30 15.23
C ALA A 447 6.10 1.68 16.70
N ASP A 448 7.36 1.64 17.13
CA ASP A 448 7.86 1.95 18.47
C ASP A 448 7.32 1.07 19.62
N LEU A 449 6.68 -0.05 19.31
CA LEU A 449 6.05 -0.92 20.31
C LEU A 449 6.67 -2.33 20.35
N ALA A 450 7.94 -2.50 19.94
CA ALA A 450 8.57 -3.81 19.81
C ALA A 450 8.46 -4.70 21.05
N GLY A 451 8.72 -4.16 22.24
CA GLY A 451 8.57 -4.86 23.51
C GLY A 451 7.12 -5.21 23.83
N SER A 452 6.18 -4.28 23.59
CA SER A 452 4.75 -4.51 23.83
C SER A 452 4.12 -5.47 22.85
N ASN A 453 4.54 -5.43 21.58
CA ASN A 453 4.04 -6.32 20.53
C ASN A 453 4.76 -7.67 20.48
N ASN A 454 5.92 -7.82 21.12
CA ASN A 454 6.81 -8.99 20.99
C ASN A 454 7.16 -9.28 19.51
N THR A 455 7.56 -8.24 18.77
CA THR A 455 7.84 -8.32 17.33
C THR A 455 9.33 -8.39 17.01
N THR A 456 10.20 -8.44 18.00
CA THR A 456 11.64 -8.62 17.82
C THR A 456 11.97 -10.11 17.66
N MET A 457 12.68 -10.46 16.61
CA MET A 457 13.34 -11.75 16.49
C MET A 457 14.60 -11.72 17.35
N GLU A 458 14.65 -12.53 18.41
CA GLU A 458 15.77 -12.55 19.34
C GLU A 458 17.08 -12.88 18.62
N GLY A 459 18.16 -12.17 18.96
CA GLY A 459 19.48 -12.35 18.37
C GLY A 459 19.67 -11.80 16.96
N GLN A 460 18.63 -11.26 16.33
CA GLN A 460 18.75 -10.71 14.98
C GLN A 460 19.15 -9.23 14.98
N PRO A 461 20.05 -8.80 14.07
CA PRO A 461 20.53 -7.41 14.02
C PRO A 461 19.45 -6.44 13.53
N SER A 462 19.49 -5.22 14.03
CA SER A 462 18.63 -4.12 13.56
C SER A 462 19.02 -3.67 12.16
N PHE A 463 18.01 -3.34 11.34
CA PHE A 463 18.18 -2.62 10.07
C PHE A 463 18.34 -1.14 10.38
N ILE A 464 19.58 -0.71 10.55
CA ILE A 464 19.90 0.64 11.05
C ILE A 464 21.27 1.10 10.56
N PRO A 465 21.41 2.35 10.09
CA PRO A 465 22.72 2.90 9.73
C PRO A 465 23.70 2.90 10.92
N LYS A 466 24.99 2.71 10.63
CA LYS A 466 26.03 2.61 11.65
C LYS A 466 26.02 3.76 12.66
N GLY A 467 25.78 4.98 12.18
CA GLY A 467 25.75 6.20 13.02
C GLY A 467 24.51 6.36 13.90
N LYS A 468 23.49 5.50 13.73
CA LYS A 468 22.20 5.58 14.45
C LYS A 468 22.02 4.50 15.52
N GLN A 469 22.99 3.60 15.68
CA GLN A 469 22.95 2.53 16.66
C GLN A 469 22.96 3.06 18.10
N THR A 470 22.28 2.34 19.01
CA THR A 470 22.24 2.63 20.45
C THR A 470 22.96 1.55 21.24
N SER A 471 23.00 1.65 22.58
CA SER A 471 23.50 0.59 23.44
C SER A 471 22.68 -0.70 23.32
N THR A 472 21.37 -0.58 23.15
CA THR A 472 20.41 -1.70 23.07
C THR A 472 20.28 -2.25 21.66
N TRP A 473 20.22 -1.37 20.64
CA TRP A 473 19.94 -1.75 19.25
C TRP A 473 21.21 -1.66 18.41
N LYS A 474 21.75 -2.82 18.07
CA LYS A 474 22.94 -2.97 17.20
C LYS A 474 22.52 -3.60 15.88
N GLY A 475 23.24 -3.26 14.81
CA GLY A 475 22.95 -3.83 13.50
C GLY A 475 23.76 -3.21 12.38
N SER A 476 23.17 -3.22 11.21
CA SER A 476 23.72 -2.62 9.99
C SER A 476 22.60 -2.22 9.05
N GLU A 477 22.96 -1.56 7.96
CA GLU A 477 22.04 -1.25 6.86
C GLU A 477 21.41 -2.51 6.20
N TYR A 478 21.88 -3.70 6.53
CA TYR A 478 21.38 -4.99 6.06
C TYR A 478 20.66 -5.81 7.13
N GLY A 479 20.42 -5.21 8.29
CA GLY A 479 19.79 -5.88 9.43
C GLY A 479 18.37 -6.36 9.15
N ARG A 480 17.73 -6.92 10.18
CA ARG A 480 16.47 -7.68 10.04
C ARG A 480 15.34 -7.14 10.90
N THR A 481 15.68 -6.51 12.03
CA THR A 481 14.70 -5.87 12.89
C THR A 481 14.47 -4.43 12.43
N LEU A 482 13.22 -4.10 12.07
CA LEU A 482 12.81 -2.79 11.60
C LEU A 482 12.32 -1.90 12.75
N HIS A 483 12.76 -0.66 12.76
CA HIS A 483 12.31 0.36 13.70
C HIS A 483 11.60 1.45 12.90
N PHE A 484 10.27 1.39 12.84
CA PHE A 484 9.49 2.36 12.06
C PHE A 484 9.27 3.69 12.82
N GLY A 485 9.47 3.69 14.16
CA GLY A 485 9.07 4.79 15.02
C GLY A 485 7.55 4.90 15.11
N ILE A 486 7.03 5.96 15.73
CA ILE A 486 5.58 6.19 15.88
C ILE A 486 5.04 6.72 14.55
N ARG A 487 4.87 5.81 13.58
CA ARG A 487 4.48 6.09 12.18
C ARG A 487 3.71 4.90 11.61
N GLU A 488 2.50 4.66 12.08
CA GLU A 488 1.73 3.46 11.74
C GLU A 488 1.37 3.43 10.25
N ASN A 489 0.92 4.55 9.68
CA ASN A 489 0.57 4.62 8.26
C ASN A 489 1.82 4.50 7.38
N GLY A 490 2.89 5.22 7.71
CA GLY A 490 4.18 5.11 7.04
C GLY A 490 4.77 3.70 7.11
N MET A 491 4.65 3.01 8.26
CA MET A 491 4.98 1.59 8.41
C MET A 491 4.20 0.74 7.43
N GLY A 492 2.87 0.88 7.40
CA GLY A 492 2.01 0.09 6.53
C GLY A 492 2.32 0.31 5.04
N MET A 493 2.53 1.56 4.61
CA MET A 493 2.90 1.88 3.22
C MET A 493 4.30 1.37 2.87
N ALA A 494 5.28 1.51 3.77
CA ALA A 494 6.61 0.93 3.56
C ALA A 494 6.55 -0.59 3.44
N MET A 495 5.73 -1.27 4.25
CA MET A 495 5.50 -2.72 4.14
C MET A 495 4.90 -3.11 2.79
N ASN A 496 3.98 -2.31 2.24
CA ASN A 496 3.46 -2.52 0.89
C ASN A 496 4.57 -2.42 -0.15
N GLY A 497 5.42 -1.41 -0.08
CA GLY A 497 6.59 -1.26 -0.95
C GLY A 497 7.57 -2.43 -0.84
N ILE A 498 7.84 -2.89 0.38
CA ILE A 498 8.69 -4.08 0.63
C ILE A 498 8.09 -5.33 -0.05
N ALA A 499 6.80 -5.54 0.08
CA ALA A 499 6.13 -6.69 -0.52
C ALA A 499 6.11 -6.63 -2.05
N LEU A 500 5.91 -5.44 -2.63
CA LEU A 500 5.93 -5.20 -4.09
C LEU A 500 7.32 -5.42 -4.70
N GLU A 501 8.38 -5.06 -3.96
CA GLU A 501 9.75 -5.33 -4.42
C GLU A 501 10.04 -6.84 -4.51
N GLY A 502 9.29 -7.67 -3.78
CA GLY A 502 9.41 -9.13 -3.76
C GLY A 502 10.64 -9.61 -2.98
N LEU A 503 11.04 -10.86 -3.17
CA LEU A 503 12.20 -11.54 -2.59
C LEU A 503 12.32 -11.54 -1.06
N THR A 504 11.46 -10.82 -0.34
CA THR A 504 11.38 -10.82 1.13
C THR A 504 9.94 -10.89 1.61
N ARG A 505 9.75 -11.29 2.86
CA ARG A 505 8.46 -11.32 3.55
C ARG A 505 8.51 -10.35 4.73
N VAL A 506 7.53 -9.47 4.83
CA VAL A 506 7.51 -8.42 5.85
C VAL A 506 6.37 -8.59 6.84
N TYR A 507 6.66 -8.29 8.10
CA TYR A 507 5.65 -8.10 9.14
C TYR A 507 5.88 -6.77 9.88
N GLY A 508 4.79 -6.20 10.40
CA GLY A 508 4.84 -4.97 11.20
C GLY A 508 3.81 -4.94 12.30
N GLY A 509 4.21 -4.46 13.47
CA GLY A 509 3.42 -4.50 14.68
C GLY A 509 3.03 -3.13 15.21
N THR A 510 1.80 -3.08 15.77
CA THR A 510 1.29 -1.99 16.61
C THR A 510 0.13 -2.53 17.46
N PHE A 511 -0.56 -1.71 18.24
CA PHE A 511 -1.80 -2.12 18.89
C PHE A 511 -2.95 -2.20 17.88
N LEU A 512 -3.92 -3.09 18.14
CA LEU A 512 -5.04 -3.28 17.19
C LEU A 512 -5.83 -1.99 16.97
N VAL A 513 -6.05 -1.19 18.01
CA VAL A 513 -6.76 0.09 17.90
C VAL A 513 -6.06 1.06 16.93
N PHE A 514 -4.73 1.01 16.83
CA PHE A 514 -3.96 1.86 15.92
C PHE A 514 -3.94 1.36 14.48
N SER A 515 -4.62 0.24 14.18
CA SER A 515 -4.95 -0.11 12.80
C SER A 515 -5.78 0.98 12.09
N ASP A 516 -6.47 1.84 12.84
CA ASP A 516 -7.19 3.00 12.31
C ASP A 516 -6.26 4.00 11.63
N TYR A 517 -5.05 4.24 12.18
CA TYR A 517 -4.03 5.04 11.50
C TYR A 517 -3.51 4.38 10.22
N MET A 518 -3.55 3.06 10.13
CA MET A 518 -3.01 2.27 9.01
C MET A 518 -4.06 1.94 7.94
N ARG A 519 -5.31 2.28 8.14
CA ARG A 519 -6.42 1.80 7.30
C ARG A 519 -6.21 1.97 5.80
N PRO A 520 -5.69 3.10 5.29
CA PRO A 520 -5.37 3.25 3.87
C PRO A 520 -4.31 2.26 3.38
N ALA A 521 -3.26 2.04 4.18
CA ALA A 521 -2.18 1.11 3.85
C ALA A 521 -2.66 -0.34 3.80
N VAL A 522 -3.44 -0.76 4.80
CA VAL A 522 -4.04 -2.11 4.88
C VAL A 522 -4.96 -2.37 3.70
N ARG A 523 -5.80 -1.38 3.35
CA ARG A 523 -6.70 -1.48 2.20
C ARG A 523 -5.93 -1.62 0.89
N LEU A 524 -4.86 -0.86 0.70
CA LEU A 524 -4.01 -0.97 -0.49
C LEU A 524 -3.25 -2.29 -0.54
N ALA A 525 -2.79 -2.83 0.59
CA ALA A 525 -2.19 -4.16 0.65
C ALA A 525 -3.17 -5.24 0.19
N ALA A 526 -4.39 -5.22 0.73
CA ALA A 526 -5.44 -6.17 0.37
C ALA A 526 -5.87 -6.03 -1.11
N LEU A 527 -6.05 -4.80 -1.60
CA LEU A 527 -6.39 -4.51 -3.00
C LEU A 527 -5.35 -5.06 -3.98
N GLN A 528 -4.06 -4.90 -3.64
CA GLN A 528 -2.93 -5.37 -4.44
C GLN A 528 -2.56 -6.84 -4.17
N GLN A 529 -3.29 -7.51 -3.27
CA GLN A 529 -3.06 -8.91 -2.88
C GLN A 529 -1.63 -9.16 -2.37
N LEU A 530 -1.10 -8.24 -1.56
CA LEU A 530 0.27 -8.30 -1.07
C LEU A 530 0.41 -9.24 0.14
N PRO A 531 1.46 -10.06 0.21
CA PRO A 531 1.71 -10.96 1.33
C PRO A 531 2.33 -10.20 2.54
N VAL A 532 1.63 -9.20 3.02
CA VAL A 532 1.99 -8.40 4.20
C VAL A 532 1.34 -9.00 5.44
N THR A 533 2.08 -9.10 6.54
CA THR A 533 1.56 -9.58 7.82
C THR A 533 1.55 -8.46 8.85
N TYR A 534 0.36 -8.05 9.28
CA TYR A 534 0.19 -7.13 10.40
C TYR A 534 0.13 -7.93 11.71
N VAL A 535 0.88 -7.50 12.72
CA VAL A 535 0.90 -8.11 14.07
C VAL A 535 0.31 -7.10 15.03
N TRP A 536 -1.01 -7.17 15.21
CA TRP A 536 -1.75 -6.25 16.07
C TRP A 536 -2.03 -6.88 17.42
N THR A 537 -1.46 -6.31 18.46
CA THR A 537 -1.64 -6.79 19.84
C THR A 537 -2.64 -5.92 20.59
N HIS A 538 -2.94 -6.31 21.84
CA HIS A 538 -3.94 -5.59 22.65
C HIS A 538 -5.31 -5.64 21.97
N ASP A 539 -5.75 -6.85 21.65
CA ASP A 539 -6.84 -7.18 20.72
C ASP A 539 -8.26 -6.96 21.28
N SER A 540 -8.40 -6.65 22.58
CA SER A 540 -9.70 -6.51 23.24
C SER A 540 -9.61 -5.67 24.51
N ILE A 541 -10.74 -5.52 25.21
CA ILE A 541 -10.82 -4.93 26.56
C ILE A 541 -9.86 -5.60 27.56
N GLY A 542 -9.39 -6.81 27.26
CA GLY A 542 -8.44 -7.55 28.09
C GLY A 542 -7.05 -6.92 28.20
N LEU A 543 -6.79 -5.83 27.47
CA LEU A 543 -5.57 -5.04 27.67
C LEU A 543 -5.60 -4.27 29.01
N GLY A 544 -6.81 -3.96 29.53
CA GLY A 544 -6.99 -3.45 30.90
C GLY A 544 -6.96 -1.94 31.02
N GLU A 545 -6.08 -1.46 31.87
CA GLU A 545 -6.10 -0.12 32.49
C GLU A 545 -5.91 1.04 31.49
N ASP A 546 -5.34 0.82 30.31
CA ASP A 546 -5.15 1.85 29.28
C ASP A 546 -6.48 2.47 28.81
N GLY A 547 -7.58 1.74 28.99
CA GLY A 547 -8.92 2.27 28.83
C GLY A 547 -9.40 2.40 27.37
N PRO A 548 -10.51 3.14 27.16
CA PRO A 548 -11.28 3.11 25.91
C PRO A 548 -10.51 3.59 24.68
N THR A 549 -9.51 4.45 24.83
CA THR A 549 -8.69 4.92 23.70
C THR A 549 -7.76 3.85 23.14
N HIS A 550 -7.56 2.74 23.87
CA HIS A 550 -6.69 1.63 23.47
C HIS A 550 -7.46 0.32 23.29
N GLN A 551 -8.74 0.27 23.71
CA GLN A 551 -9.58 -0.92 23.66
C GLN A 551 -10.39 -1.00 22.35
N PRO A 552 -10.06 -1.90 21.42
CA PRO A 552 -10.81 -2.07 20.18
C PRO A 552 -12.18 -2.71 20.48
N ILE A 553 -13.23 -2.19 19.88
CA ILE A 553 -14.61 -2.71 19.95
C ILE A 553 -15.09 -3.07 18.54
N GLU A 554 -15.13 -2.09 17.62
CA GLU A 554 -15.63 -2.27 16.26
C GLU A 554 -14.57 -2.78 15.27
N HIS A 555 -13.30 -2.74 15.63
CA HIS A 555 -12.16 -2.96 14.74
C HIS A 555 -12.19 -4.33 14.05
N LEU A 556 -12.46 -5.41 14.79
CA LEU A 556 -12.51 -6.76 14.19
C LEU A 556 -13.58 -6.86 13.10
N ALA A 557 -14.78 -6.32 13.35
CA ALA A 557 -15.86 -6.31 12.37
C ALA A 557 -15.53 -5.42 11.16
N ALA A 558 -14.99 -4.23 11.41
CA ALA A 558 -14.60 -3.29 10.35
C ALA A 558 -13.46 -3.81 9.48
N LEU A 559 -12.53 -4.58 10.05
CA LEU A 559 -11.42 -5.21 9.32
C LEU A 559 -11.90 -6.41 8.50
N ARG A 560 -12.77 -7.28 9.07
CA ARG A 560 -13.41 -8.39 8.34
C ARG A 560 -14.28 -7.94 7.16
N ALA A 561 -14.76 -6.70 7.17
CA ALA A 561 -15.48 -6.10 6.04
C ALA A 561 -14.58 -5.73 4.85
N MET A 562 -13.23 -5.78 5.00
CA MET A 562 -12.29 -5.43 3.95
C MET A 562 -11.99 -6.63 3.06
N PRO A 563 -12.36 -6.60 1.76
CA PRO A 563 -12.08 -7.71 0.85
C PRO A 563 -10.57 -7.99 0.75
N GLY A 564 -10.18 -9.26 0.79
CA GLY A 564 -8.78 -9.69 0.63
C GLY A 564 -7.90 -9.56 1.87
N LEU A 565 -8.47 -9.19 3.02
CA LEU A 565 -7.77 -9.17 4.30
C LEU A 565 -8.19 -10.38 5.15
N ASP A 566 -7.25 -11.23 5.55
CA ASP A 566 -7.47 -12.32 6.48
C ASP A 566 -7.31 -11.80 7.92
N VAL A 567 -8.37 -11.81 8.72
CA VAL A 567 -8.35 -11.38 10.13
C VAL A 567 -8.23 -12.60 11.04
N VAL A 568 -7.06 -12.78 11.64
CA VAL A 568 -6.66 -14.01 12.35
C VAL A 568 -6.54 -13.74 13.84
N ARG A 569 -7.42 -14.32 14.65
CA ARG A 569 -7.48 -14.13 16.11
C ARG A 569 -7.39 -15.48 16.85
N PRO A 570 -6.16 -16.00 17.06
CA PRO A 570 -5.95 -17.33 17.63
C PRO A 570 -6.28 -17.39 19.14
N ALA A 571 -6.77 -18.55 19.58
CA ALA A 571 -7.24 -18.76 20.95
C ALA A 571 -6.11 -18.95 21.97
N ASP A 572 -5.05 -19.64 21.58
CA ASP A 572 -3.95 -20.02 22.48
C ASP A 572 -2.60 -20.04 21.74
N ALA A 573 -1.53 -20.36 22.46
CA ALA A 573 -0.18 -20.41 21.94
C ALA A 573 -0.01 -21.41 20.77
N ASN A 574 -0.68 -22.55 20.82
CA ASN A 574 -0.59 -23.57 19.75
C ASN A 574 -1.36 -23.13 18.50
N GLU A 575 -2.50 -22.46 18.64
CA GLU A 575 -3.16 -21.85 17.48
C GLU A 575 -2.34 -20.72 16.86
N VAL A 576 -1.63 -19.89 17.67
CA VAL A 576 -0.70 -18.86 17.16
C VAL A 576 0.34 -19.48 16.25
N SER A 577 0.95 -20.58 16.68
CA SER A 577 1.98 -21.29 15.90
C SER A 577 1.44 -21.80 14.57
N VAL A 578 0.27 -22.42 14.58
CA VAL A 578 -0.41 -22.91 13.37
C VAL A 578 -0.81 -21.76 12.45
N CYS A 579 -1.37 -20.69 13.02
CA CYS A 579 -1.81 -19.52 12.24
C CYS A 579 -0.63 -18.82 11.55
N TRP A 580 0.51 -18.63 12.21
CA TRP A 580 1.72 -18.14 11.56
C TRP A 580 2.15 -19.02 10.38
N GLY A 581 2.18 -20.35 10.60
CA GLY A 581 2.50 -21.29 9.52
C GLY A 581 1.54 -21.18 8.32
N GLN A 582 0.25 -20.96 8.57
CA GLN A 582 -0.76 -20.81 7.51
C GLN A 582 -0.65 -19.47 6.80
N ILE A 583 -0.42 -18.36 7.53
CA ILE A 583 -0.19 -17.03 6.94
C ILE A 583 0.99 -17.05 5.98
N LEU A 584 2.09 -17.70 6.36
CA LEU A 584 3.28 -17.80 5.50
C LEU A 584 3.03 -18.67 4.25
N LYS A 585 2.11 -19.64 4.31
CA LYS A 585 1.69 -20.46 3.17
C LYS A 585 0.74 -19.72 2.23
N ASN A 586 -0.05 -18.79 2.77
CA ASN A 586 -0.92 -17.93 1.99
C ASN A 586 -0.12 -16.80 1.33
N THR A 587 -0.68 -16.26 0.25
CA THR A 587 -0.15 -15.06 -0.43
C THR A 587 -1.02 -13.83 -0.22
N SER A 588 -2.06 -13.96 0.63
CA SER A 588 -2.97 -12.88 1.01
C SER A 588 -2.39 -11.97 2.09
N THR A 589 -2.93 -10.77 2.18
CA THR A 589 -2.67 -9.87 3.31
C THR A 589 -3.32 -10.44 4.57
N ALA A 590 -2.59 -10.52 5.68
CA ALA A 590 -3.06 -11.09 6.92
C ALA A 590 -2.83 -10.16 8.12
N ALA A 591 -3.77 -10.18 9.06
CA ALA A 591 -3.75 -9.44 10.31
C ALA A 591 -3.90 -10.39 11.49
N LEU A 592 -2.85 -10.52 12.32
CA LEU A 592 -2.89 -11.24 13.59
C LEU A 592 -3.37 -10.31 14.71
N ALA A 593 -4.54 -10.59 15.27
CA ALA A 593 -5.07 -9.93 16.46
C ALA A 593 -4.72 -10.76 17.71
N LEU A 594 -3.84 -10.22 18.57
CA LEU A 594 -3.18 -10.95 19.64
C LEU A 594 -3.43 -10.32 21.00
N SER A 595 -3.64 -11.15 22.02
CA SER A 595 -3.93 -10.70 23.38
C SER A 595 -2.71 -10.11 24.10
N ARG A 596 -2.95 -9.11 24.98
CA ARG A 596 -2.00 -8.67 26.01
C ARG A 596 -2.02 -9.60 27.21
N GLN A 597 -3.20 -9.99 27.66
CA GLN A 597 -3.40 -10.87 28.79
C GLN A 597 -3.07 -12.33 28.43
N GLY A 598 -2.68 -13.10 29.44
CA GLY A 598 -2.50 -14.54 29.30
C GLY A 598 -3.83 -15.27 29.05
N THR A 599 -3.78 -16.33 28.27
CA THR A 599 -4.88 -17.28 28.07
C THR A 599 -4.36 -18.70 28.28
N PRO A 600 -5.14 -19.65 28.85
CA PRO A 600 -4.72 -21.03 29.02
C PRO A 600 -4.27 -21.63 27.69
N THR A 601 -3.19 -22.43 27.75
CA THR A 601 -2.82 -23.28 26.62
C THR A 601 -3.61 -24.58 26.71
N ILE A 602 -4.51 -24.80 25.78
CA ILE A 602 -5.48 -25.89 25.80
C ILE A 602 -4.79 -27.25 25.71
N ASP A 603 -5.22 -28.22 26.52
CA ASP A 603 -4.72 -29.58 26.49
C ASP A 603 -5.19 -30.29 25.21
N ARG A 604 -4.26 -30.53 24.32
CA ARG A 604 -4.52 -31.17 23.02
C ARG A 604 -4.52 -32.69 23.10
N SER A 605 -4.32 -33.26 24.27
CA SER A 605 -4.55 -34.69 24.52
C SER A 605 -6.01 -35.00 24.82
N GLU A 606 -6.73 -34.02 25.38
CA GLU A 606 -8.16 -34.09 25.71
C GLU A 606 -9.02 -33.52 24.57
N PHE A 607 -8.58 -32.41 23.95
CA PHE A 607 -9.31 -31.68 22.92
C PHE A 607 -8.65 -31.77 21.55
N ALA A 608 -9.36 -31.30 20.52
CA ALA A 608 -8.88 -31.41 19.15
C ALA A 608 -7.54 -30.69 18.93
N ALA A 609 -6.70 -31.24 18.07
CA ALA A 609 -5.39 -30.71 17.73
C ALA A 609 -5.50 -29.29 17.11
N ALA A 610 -4.60 -28.40 17.48
CA ALA A 610 -4.56 -26.99 17.01
C ALA A 610 -4.40 -26.83 15.49
N LYS A 611 -3.95 -27.88 14.77
CA LYS A 611 -3.86 -27.87 13.29
C LYS A 611 -5.18 -27.54 12.60
N GLY A 612 -6.31 -27.71 13.29
CA GLY A 612 -7.63 -27.31 12.80
C GLY A 612 -7.73 -25.79 12.54
N ALA A 613 -6.96 -24.97 13.24
CA ALA A 613 -6.92 -23.52 13.08
C ALA A 613 -6.53 -23.08 11.67
N ALA A 614 -5.69 -23.86 10.97
CA ALA A 614 -5.32 -23.61 9.57
C ALA A 614 -6.49 -23.60 8.59
N LYS A 615 -7.67 -24.11 9.01
CA LYS A 615 -8.92 -24.11 8.22
C LYS A 615 -9.84 -22.94 8.56
N GLY A 616 -9.41 -22.05 9.45
CA GLY A 616 -10.16 -20.86 9.87
C GLY A 616 -11.19 -21.12 10.97
N ALA A 617 -11.80 -22.29 11.02
CA ALA A 617 -12.62 -22.76 12.14
C ALA A 617 -12.59 -24.29 12.23
N TYR A 618 -12.70 -24.81 13.45
CA TYR A 618 -12.73 -26.24 13.68
C TYR A 618 -13.47 -26.56 15.00
N VAL A 619 -13.98 -27.78 15.09
CA VAL A 619 -14.57 -28.28 16.34
C VAL A 619 -13.44 -28.55 17.32
N LEU A 620 -13.34 -27.72 18.36
CA LEU A 620 -12.34 -27.84 19.42
C LEU A 620 -12.77 -28.90 20.44
N ALA A 621 -14.03 -28.88 20.84
CA ALA A 621 -14.62 -29.84 21.78
C ALA A 621 -15.98 -30.31 21.26
N GLU A 622 -16.16 -31.61 21.16
CA GLU A 622 -17.45 -32.20 20.77
C GLU A 622 -18.45 -32.20 21.93
N SER A 623 -19.71 -32.29 21.57
CA SER A 623 -20.84 -32.52 22.49
C SER A 623 -20.80 -33.91 23.09
N SER A 624 -21.33 -34.10 24.30
CA SER A 624 -21.61 -35.42 24.88
C SER A 624 -22.76 -36.16 24.21
N THR A 625 -23.54 -35.47 23.37
CA THR A 625 -24.66 -36.02 22.59
C THR A 625 -24.27 -36.13 21.11
N ASP A 626 -24.86 -37.09 20.37
CA ASP A 626 -24.60 -37.30 18.95
C ASP A 626 -24.88 -36.04 18.12
N VAL A 627 -25.94 -35.30 18.48
CA VAL A 627 -26.29 -34.02 17.90
C VAL A 627 -26.19 -32.97 19.00
N PRO A 628 -25.41 -31.92 18.85
CA PRO A 628 -25.34 -30.87 19.88
C PRO A 628 -26.68 -30.16 20.08
N ASP A 629 -27.03 -29.91 21.34
CA ASP A 629 -28.14 -29.00 21.68
C ASP A 629 -27.82 -27.56 21.36
N VAL A 630 -26.53 -27.19 21.48
CA VAL A 630 -26.03 -25.85 21.15
C VAL A 630 -24.57 -25.86 20.70
N ILE A 631 -24.21 -24.91 19.81
CA ILE A 631 -22.84 -24.68 19.36
C ILE A 631 -22.37 -23.32 19.87
N LEU A 632 -21.25 -23.30 20.61
CA LEU A 632 -20.55 -22.08 21.01
C LEU A 632 -19.44 -21.81 19.99
N VAL A 633 -19.45 -20.65 19.33
CA VAL A 633 -18.44 -20.23 18.36
C VAL A 633 -17.66 -19.08 18.96
N ALA A 634 -16.38 -19.27 19.19
CA ALA A 634 -15.56 -18.26 19.87
C ALA A 634 -14.26 -17.97 19.09
N THR A 635 -13.69 -16.79 19.30
CA THR A 635 -12.40 -16.35 18.75
C THR A 635 -11.47 -15.88 19.89
N GLY A 636 -10.18 -15.91 19.66
CA GLY A 636 -9.21 -15.36 20.59
C GLY A 636 -9.34 -15.93 22.00
N THR A 637 -9.08 -15.10 23.00
CA THR A 637 -9.10 -15.50 24.43
C THR A 637 -10.49 -15.95 24.91
N GLU A 638 -11.55 -15.57 24.23
CA GLU A 638 -12.93 -15.95 24.58
C GLU A 638 -13.24 -17.44 24.32
N VAL A 639 -12.37 -18.13 23.58
CA VAL A 639 -12.45 -19.60 23.46
C VAL A 639 -12.32 -20.28 24.83
N ALA A 640 -11.47 -19.80 25.72
CA ALA A 640 -11.36 -20.31 27.07
C ALA A 640 -12.68 -20.13 27.85
N ILE A 641 -13.32 -18.96 27.73
CA ILE A 641 -14.63 -18.66 28.35
C ILE A 641 -15.71 -19.62 27.82
N ALA A 642 -15.71 -19.90 26.51
CA ALA A 642 -16.63 -20.85 25.89
C ALA A 642 -16.40 -22.29 26.38
N MET A 643 -15.17 -22.70 26.64
CA MET A 643 -14.82 -24.01 27.20
C MET A 643 -15.31 -24.18 28.65
N GLU A 644 -15.17 -23.13 29.46
CA GLU A 644 -15.71 -23.13 30.84
C GLU A 644 -17.26 -23.19 30.82
N ALA A 645 -17.89 -22.43 29.94
CA ALA A 645 -19.35 -22.44 29.76
C ALA A 645 -19.84 -23.84 29.32
N ARG A 646 -19.10 -24.48 28.37
CA ARG A 646 -19.37 -25.86 27.94
C ARG A 646 -19.35 -26.80 29.15
N THR A 647 -18.35 -26.74 29.99
CA THR A 647 -18.24 -27.58 31.19
C THR A 647 -19.50 -27.47 32.07
N THR A 648 -20.03 -26.26 32.23
CA THR A 648 -21.25 -26.01 33.01
C THR A 648 -22.51 -26.54 32.31
N LEU A 649 -22.63 -26.37 30.99
CA LEU A 649 -23.76 -26.86 30.18
C LEU A 649 -23.79 -28.38 30.14
N GLU A 650 -22.65 -29.04 29.92
CA GLU A 650 -22.50 -30.49 29.89
C GLU A 650 -22.87 -31.13 31.26
N LYS A 651 -22.46 -30.52 32.38
CA LYS A 651 -22.93 -30.93 33.73
C LYS A 651 -24.45 -30.84 33.86
N ALA A 652 -25.08 -29.88 33.20
CA ALA A 652 -26.52 -29.71 33.15
C ALA A 652 -27.20 -30.63 32.09
N LYS A 653 -26.47 -31.55 31.47
CA LYS A 653 -26.88 -32.46 30.39
C LYS A 653 -27.41 -31.73 29.15
N ILE A 654 -26.83 -30.60 28.85
CA ILE A 654 -27.02 -29.86 27.60
C ILE A 654 -25.78 -30.13 26.71
N GLY A 655 -26.01 -30.94 25.67
CA GLY A 655 -24.93 -31.31 24.75
C GLY A 655 -24.35 -30.09 24.03
N THR A 656 -23.10 -29.77 24.30
CA THR A 656 -22.49 -28.51 23.87
C THR A 656 -21.22 -28.72 23.06
N ARG A 657 -21.24 -28.30 21.79
CA ARG A 657 -20.04 -28.24 20.94
C ARG A 657 -19.37 -26.86 21.08
N VAL A 658 -18.03 -26.83 21.14
CA VAL A 658 -17.26 -25.59 21.03
C VAL A 658 -16.49 -25.61 19.71
N VAL A 659 -16.61 -24.50 18.96
CA VAL A 659 -15.89 -24.23 17.73
C VAL A 659 -14.94 -23.06 17.99
N SER A 660 -13.63 -23.30 17.83
CA SER A 660 -12.66 -22.21 17.72
C SER A 660 -12.64 -21.72 16.27
N MET A 661 -12.81 -20.39 16.08
CA MET A 661 -12.87 -19.75 14.76
C MET A 661 -11.81 -18.64 14.67
N PRO A 662 -10.52 -18.98 14.58
CA PRO A 662 -9.47 -17.97 14.53
C PRO A 662 -9.49 -17.10 13.27
N CYS A 663 -10.02 -17.56 12.14
CA CYS A 663 -10.09 -16.79 10.91
C CYS A 663 -11.32 -17.16 10.09
N ARG A 664 -12.25 -16.23 10.01
CA ARG A 664 -13.50 -16.43 9.30
C ARG A 664 -13.28 -16.57 7.79
N GLU A 665 -12.40 -15.76 7.22
CA GLU A 665 -12.09 -15.73 5.80
C GLU A 665 -11.55 -17.08 5.32
N TRP A 666 -10.70 -17.73 6.10
CA TRP A 666 -10.21 -19.08 5.78
C TRP A 666 -11.30 -20.15 5.90
N PHE A 667 -12.22 -20.00 6.86
CA PHE A 667 -13.34 -20.91 7.00
C PHE A 667 -14.32 -20.80 5.83
N ASP A 668 -14.59 -19.59 5.36
CA ASP A 668 -15.49 -19.36 4.22
C ASP A 668 -14.97 -20.00 2.92
N GLN A 669 -13.66 -20.12 2.76
CA GLN A 669 -13.01 -20.79 1.64
C GLN A 669 -13.10 -22.34 1.70
N GLN A 670 -13.52 -22.92 2.84
CA GLN A 670 -13.62 -24.36 2.97
C GLN A 670 -14.79 -24.93 2.17
N SER A 671 -14.67 -26.22 1.82
CA SER A 671 -15.77 -26.92 1.14
C SER A 671 -17.05 -26.92 1.97
N LYS A 672 -18.20 -26.95 1.28
CA LYS A 672 -19.52 -27.03 1.95
C LYS A 672 -19.57 -28.18 2.96
N GLY A 673 -19.07 -29.37 2.61
CA GLY A 673 -19.05 -30.53 3.50
C GLY A 673 -18.24 -30.33 4.77
N TYR A 674 -17.11 -29.56 4.70
CA TYR A 674 -16.36 -29.20 5.89
C TYR A 674 -17.13 -28.19 6.74
N LYS A 675 -17.69 -27.17 6.14
CA LYS A 675 -18.50 -26.15 6.84
C LYS A 675 -19.70 -26.78 7.53
N ASP A 676 -20.40 -27.66 6.85
CA ASP A 676 -21.57 -28.42 7.41
C ASP A 676 -21.14 -29.35 8.57
N LYS A 677 -19.94 -29.93 8.53
CA LYS A 677 -19.40 -30.74 9.64
C LYS A 677 -19.13 -29.88 10.87
N VAL A 678 -18.56 -28.66 10.71
CA VAL A 678 -18.22 -27.76 11.83
C VAL A 678 -19.47 -27.11 12.39
N LEU A 679 -20.32 -26.58 11.51
CA LEU A 679 -21.56 -25.84 11.82
C LEU A 679 -22.77 -26.48 11.09
N PRO A 680 -23.24 -27.67 11.52
CA PRO A 680 -24.34 -28.33 10.87
C PRO A 680 -25.61 -27.47 10.88
N ALA A 681 -26.27 -27.37 9.73
CA ALA A 681 -27.45 -26.51 9.54
C ALA A 681 -28.63 -26.91 10.44
N GLY A 682 -28.74 -28.21 10.80
CA GLY A 682 -29.78 -28.71 11.72
C GLY A 682 -29.64 -28.19 13.15
N VAL A 683 -28.49 -27.69 13.56
CA VAL A 683 -28.27 -27.11 14.89
C VAL A 683 -28.40 -25.58 14.78
N ARG A 684 -29.63 -25.08 15.02
CA ARG A 684 -29.94 -23.64 14.94
C ARG A 684 -29.53 -22.88 16.20
N ALA A 685 -29.45 -23.57 17.35
CA ALA A 685 -28.98 -22.95 18.59
C ALA A 685 -27.48 -22.72 18.52
N ARG A 686 -27.05 -21.45 18.39
CA ARG A 686 -25.63 -21.05 18.29
C ARG A 686 -25.39 -19.80 19.11
N VAL A 687 -24.20 -19.69 19.68
CA VAL A 687 -23.77 -18.50 20.43
C VAL A 687 -22.41 -18.05 19.91
N SER A 688 -22.28 -16.78 19.49
CA SER A 688 -20.98 -16.17 19.27
C SER A 688 -20.42 -15.59 20.58
N VAL A 689 -19.11 -15.77 20.80
CA VAL A 689 -18.42 -15.27 22.00
C VAL A 689 -17.16 -14.52 21.56
N GLU A 690 -17.21 -13.20 21.59
CA GLU A 690 -16.10 -12.33 21.19
C GLU A 690 -16.18 -10.99 21.93
N ALA A 691 -15.08 -10.57 22.57
CA ALA A 691 -15.00 -9.30 23.28
C ALA A 691 -14.83 -8.12 22.28
N ALA A 692 -15.82 -7.96 21.41
CA ALA A 692 -15.94 -6.95 20.36
C ALA A 692 -17.43 -6.79 20.01
N THR A 693 -17.73 -5.91 19.04
CA THR A 693 -19.11 -5.70 18.57
C THR A 693 -19.71 -6.99 17.98
N PRO A 694 -21.02 -7.27 18.19
CA PRO A 694 -21.70 -8.42 17.58
C PRO A 694 -21.92 -8.29 16.07
N PHE A 695 -21.55 -7.13 15.49
CA PHE A 695 -21.74 -6.88 14.06
C PHE A 695 -21.00 -7.91 13.20
N GLY A 696 -21.72 -8.49 12.23
CA GLY A 696 -21.19 -9.51 11.32
C GLY A 696 -21.31 -10.96 11.80
N TRP A 697 -21.79 -11.24 13.03
CA TRP A 697 -21.96 -12.61 13.52
C TRP A 697 -23.27 -13.28 13.09
N ARG A 698 -24.27 -12.51 12.64
CA ARG A 698 -25.62 -13.02 12.37
C ARG A 698 -25.67 -14.12 11.30
N ASP A 699 -24.82 -14.08 10.31
CA ASP A 699 -24.72 -15.09 9.24
C ASP A 699 -24.08 -16.42 9.71
N ILE A 700 -23.32 -16.39 10.80
CA ILE A 700 -22.77 -17.60 11.45
C ILE A 700 -23.76 -18.22 12.45
N ILE A 701 -24.38 -17.38 13.29
CA ILE A 701 -25.23 -17.86 14.37
C ILE A 701 -26.71 -18.03 13.98
N GLY A 702 -27.12 -17.41 12.88
CA GLY A 702 -28.51 -17.54 12.35
C GLY A 702 -29.56 -16.79 13.15
N ASP A 703 -30.83 -17.10 12.89
CA ASP A 703 -32.01 -16.41 13.45
C ASP A 703 -32.27 -16.73 14.92
N ALA A 704 -31.97 -17.94 15.36
CA ALA A 704 -32.09 -18.39 16.73
C ALA A 704 -30.87 -18.08 17.59
N GLY A 705 -29.80 -17.55 16.99
CA GLY A 705 -28.52 -17.33 17.64
C GLY A 705 -28.51 -16.14 18.59
N GLU A 706 -27.61 -16.22 19.58
CA GLU A 706 -27.35 -15.20 20.58
C GLU A 706 -25.87 -14.80 20.52
N SER A 707 -25.53 -13.55 20.96
CA SER A 707 -24.13 -13.08 21.04
C SER A 707 -23.78 -12.67 22.46
N VAL A 708 -22.60 -13.11 22.90
CA VAL A 708 -21.92 -12.55 24.10
C VAL A 708 -20.82 -11.64 23.57
N ALA A 709 -21.08 -10.33 23.56
CA ALA A 709 -20.35 -9.31 22.81
C ALA A 709 -20.46 -7.95 23.54
N ILE A 710 -19.81 -6.91 22.98
CA ILE A 710 -19.77 -5.55 23.55
C ILE A 710 -20.29 -4.58 22.49
N ASP A 711 -21.26 -3.75 22.84
CA ASP A 711 -21.90 -2.76 21.96
C ASP A 711 -21.67 -1.31 22.41
N HIS A 712 -20.70 -1.09 23.30
CA HIS A 712 -20.31 0.21 23.83
C HIS A 712 -18.78 0.31 23.94
N PHE A 713 -18.24 1.52 24.09
CA PHE A 713 -16.82 1.71 24.33
C PHE A 713 -16.36 1.14 25.66
N GLY A 714 -15.06 0.89 25.77
CA GLY A 714 -14.43 0.31 26.96
C GLY A 714 -14.37 1.25 28.16
N ALA A 715 -13.65 0.82 29.19
CA ALA A 715 -13.40 1.57 30.42
C ALA A 715 -12.01 1.22 30.99
N SER A 716 -11.48 2.08 31.88
CA SER A 716 -10.22 1.81 32.57
C SER A 716 -10.46 1.00 33.82
N ALA A 717 -10.04 -0.25 33.83
CA ALA A 717 -9.99 -1.14 34.98
C ALA A 717 -9.09 -2.34 34.64
N ASP A 718 -8.82 -3.21 35.61
CA ASP A 718 -8.14 -4.48 35.31
C ASP A 718 -8.99 -5.37 34.38
N ALA A 719 -8.35 -6.27 33.66
CA ALA A 719 -9.03 -7.12 32.68
C ALA A 719 -10.17 -7.95 33.28
N ALA A 720 -9.99 -8.53 34.46
CA ALA A 720 -11.01 -9.39 35.09
C ALA A 720 -12.27 -8.58 35.41
N THR A 721 -12.11 -7.37 36.00
CA THR A 721 -13.20 -6.44 36.26
C THR A 721 -13.94 -6.06 34.98
N LEU A 722 -13.22 -5.77 33.87
CA LEU A 722 -13.84 -5.40 32.59
C LEU A 722 -14.65 -6.54 32.01
N TYR A 723 -14.11 -7.75 31.99
CA TYR A 723 -14.82 -8.93 31.50
C TYR A 723 -16.09 -9.22 32.33
N GLU A 724 -16.00 -9.09 33.64
CA GLU A 724 -17.18 -9.24 34.53
C GLU A 724 -18.23 -8.16 34.26
N LYS A 725 -17.83 -6.87 34.27
CA LYS A 725 -18.76 -5.74 34.12
C LYS A 725 -19.41 -5.67 32.74
N PHE A 726 -18.70 -6.07 31.73
CA PHE A 726 -19.21 -6.07 30.34
C PHE A 726 -19.87 -7.39 29.96
N GLY A 727 -19.96 -8.31 30.92
CA GLY A 727 -20.73 -9.56 30.72
C GLY A 727 -20.09 -10.57 29.80
N ILE A 728 -18.78 -10.48 29.53
CA ILE A 728 -18.04 -11.49 28.76
C ILE A 728 -17.59 -12.60 29.74
N THR A 729 -18.53 -13.39 30.20
CA THR A 729 -18.31 -14.39 31.26
C THR A 729 -18.88 -15.76 30.91
N PRO A 730 -18.37 -16.84 31.49
CA PRO A 730 -18.96 -18.18 31.30
C PRO A 730 -20.44 -18.24 31.65
N ALA A 731 -20.87 -17.53 32.70
CA ALA A 731 -22.27 -17.45 33.10
C ALA A 731 -23.15 -16.76 32.05
N ALA A 732 -22.67 -15.70 31.42
CA ALA A 732 -23.38 -15.03 30.33
C ALA A 732 -23.50 -15.95 29.11
N VAL A 733 -22.44 -16.69 28.76
CA VAL A 733 -22.48 -17.66 27.68
C VAL A 733 -23.48 -18.79 27.96
N VAL A 734 -23.54 -19.31 29.18
CA VAL A 734 -24.54 -20.31 29.59
C VAL A 734 -25.97 -19.75 29.46
N LYS A 735 -26.19 -18.48 29.87
CA LYS A 735 -27.49 -17.81 29.70
C LYS A 735 -27.87 -17.66 28.24
N ALA A 736 -26.96 -17.18 27.40
CA ALA A 736 -27.16 -17.04 25.97
C ALA A 736 -27.41 -18.39 25.27
N ALA A 737 -26.68 -19.45 25.65
CA ALA A 737 -26.91 -20.80 25.13
C ALA A 737 -28.35 -21.31 25.40
N LYS A 738 -28.81 -21.15 26.64
CA LYS A 738 -30.20 -21.54 27.00
C LYS A 738 -31.26 -20.71 26.27
N ALA A 739 -31.00 -19.41 26.05
CA ALA A 739 -31.88 -18.53 25.28
C ALA A 739 -31.92 -19.00 23.79
N SER A 740 -30.77 -19.24 23.19
CA SER A 740 -30.65 -19.71 21.81
C SER A 740 -31.33 -21.07 21.60
N ILE A 741 -31.18 -22.01 22.55
CA ILE A 741 -31.91 -23.31 22.52
C ILE A 741 -33.42 -23.09 22.56
N LYS A 742 -33.92 -22.17 23.37
CA LYS A 742 -35.34 -21.81 23.41
C LYS A 742 -35.81 -21.21 22.09
N ASN A 743 -35.07 -20.27 21.54
CA ASN A 743 -35.36 -19.62 20.25
C ASN A 743 -35.39 -20.64 19.09
N ALA A 744 -34.49 -21.63 19.12
CA ALA A 744 -34.42 -22.67 18.07
C ALA A 744 -35.61 -23.66 18.08
N LYS A 745 -36.36 -23.76 19.20
CA LYS A 745 -37.55 -24.62 19.34
C LYS A 745 -38.86 -23.92 18.96
N GLY A 746 -38.84 -22.58 18.91
CA GLY A 746 -39.98 -21.77 18.42
C GLY A 746 -39.81 -21.44 16.96
#